data_a80379917ce6581449e6854102e95234
#
_entry.id   a80379917ce6581449e6854102e95234
#
_cell.length_a   1.000
_cell.length_b   1.000
_cell.length_c   1.000
_cell.angle_alpha   90.00
_cell.angle_beta   90.00
_cell.angle_gamma   90.00
#
_symmetry.space_group_name_H-M   'P 1'
#
loop_
_entity.id
_entity.type
_entity.pdbx_description
1 polymer ?
#
loop_
_entity_poly.entity_id
_entity_poly.type
_entity_poly.pdbx_seq_one_letter_code
_entity_poly.pdbx_strand_id
1 'polypeptide(L)'
;MKHLTFLLAILFALGTLPSKAEFHQPRKKVGLVLSGGGAKGMAHIGAIKIIEEAGIPIDYVVGTSMGSIIGGLYSIGYTPEQMDSMVRKQDWAFLLSDQIQRKDMNMQERDADEKYVISVPFSKSSIQNIAGGLIKGQNISNLFSELTLGYHDSLNFNKLPIPFACVSENIVKGEEYVFHDGVLSTAMRASMAIPGVFTPVRLDSMVLVDGGVVNNYPVNVAKQMGADVIIGVDVQSELKPASELENAGAILGQLIDLMGQDNYLKNLKETNVLIKVNVKGYSAASFSKNAVDSLIHRGLVAAEAQKDALMKLKKEIGLPEDYRPTRKYTYQPVEWIMIKDIHFKGLDEKDTEWVMKRCGLEENTFNSIQRIKGATSIILANTWYSNISYNLLQNRDGTYDLSYTLNKKNENRINIGVRFDSEEIASLLINARTTLKSKLPAYLSASIRLGKRYGAQLTYGIDTSPLSSLALSYQYLYNDIVYHRLGKRSFTTTSDHHTAEISYYNVWLRNFRFGMGTKYELYDYGRFLHMIGNQGFELNKEYFFSYFANLHYETYDKAYFPSKGVKFHGSYSLNTDDFLKYKDETPFSIVSGSFEGVVPITSRFAIIPSVSGRFLFGKNIPFSKMNVMGGDAMEQYLPDQLPFAGTNQVELMDNTLMIGGMKFRQKIGNVHYLTLTGNYALSSGKIKNILNEDSMFGCSLGYGMVSMFGPLEATFNYTNHSKKVGFYINLGYKF
;
A
#
# COMPACT_ATOMS: atom_id res chain seq x y z
N MET A 1 -84.65 27.63 33.61
CA MET A 1 -84.07 28.06 32.34
C MET A 1 -83.12 29.28 32.45
N LYS A 2 -83.36 30.25 33.31
CA LYS A 2 -82.53 31.50 33.44
C LYS A 2 -81.13 31.26 34.02
N HIS A 3 -80.89 30.21 34.83
CA HIS A 3 -79.56 29.89 35.38
C HIS A 3 -78.64 29.06 34.43
N LEU A 4 -79.22 28.33 33.46
CA LEU A 4 -78.45 27.55 32.46
C LEU A 4 -77.85 28.44 31.36
N THR A 5 -78.61 29.53 31.00
CA THR A 5 -78.13 30.52 30.02
C THR A 5 -77.03 31.42 30.57
N PHE A 6 -77.01 31.68 31.88
CA PHE A 6 -75.95 32.47 32.53
C PHE A 6 -74.64 31.66 32.66
N LEU A 7 -74.75 30.32 32.91
CA LEU A 7 -73.61 29.45 32.96
C LEU A 7 -72.96 29.20 31.56
N LEU A 8 -73.80 29.14 30.52
CA LEU A 8 -73.30 29.03 29.11
C LEU A 8 -72.65 30.34 28.65
N ALA A 9 -73.11 31.50 29.09
CA ALA A 9 -72.48 32.79 28.77
C ALA A 9 -71.12 32.97 29.45
N ILE A 10 -70.92 32.46 30.67
CA ILE A 10 -69.66 32.49 31.40
C ILE A 10 -68.70 31.51 30.77
N LEU A 11 -69.12 30.32 30.32
CA LEU A 11 -68.28 29.37 29.58
C LEU A 11 -67.84 29.90 28.21
N PHE A 12 -68.67 30.69 27.53
CA PHE A 12 -68.33 31.35 26.27
C PHE A 12 -67.37 32.53 26.44
N ALA A 13 -67.48 33.29 27.57
CA ALA A 13 -66.59 34.40 27.88
C ALA A 13 -65.22 33.96 28.38
N LEU A 14 -65.07 32.74 28.93
CA LEU A 14 -63.82 32.13 29.31
C LEU A 14 -63.12 31.49 28.13
N GLY A 15 -63.79 31.18 26.98
CA GLY A 15 -63.24 30.58 25.77
C GLY A 15 -62.61 31.62 24.81
N THR A 16 -62.67 32.90 25.05
CA THR A 16 -62.09 33.94 24.17
C THR A 16 -60.91 34.68 24.77
N LEU A 17 -60.11 34.00 25.60
CA LEU A 17 -58.73 34.48 25.81
C LEU A 17 -57.98 34.30 24.49
N PRO A 18 -57.43 35.37 23.86
CA PRO A 18 -56.59 35.20 22.72
C PRO A 18 -55.41 34.42 23.23
N SER A 19 -55.29 33.14 22.80
CA SER A 19 -53.98 32.46 22.86
C SER A 19 -53.08 33.41 22.10
N LYS A 20 -52.13 34.04 22.76
CA LYS A 20 -50.97 34.61 22.10
C LYS A 20 -50.31 33.43 21.38
N ALA A 21 -50.68 33.21 20.11
CA ALA A 21 -49.84 32.53 19.20
C ALA A 21 -48.59 33.41 19.16
N GLU A 22 -47.60 33.06 19.96
CA GLU A 22 -46.25 33.53 19.71
C GLU A 22 -45.93 33.06 18.29
N PHE A 23 -46.02 34.01 17.35
CA PHE A 23 -45.41 33.86 16.05
C PHE A 23 -43.91 33.73 16.33
N HIS A 24 -43.47 32.51 16.60
CA HIS A 24 -42.06 32.20 16.54
C HIS A 24 -41.63 32.45 15.09
N GLN A 25 -41.03 33.61 14.83
CA GLN A 25 -40.33 33.80 13.58
C GLN A 25 -39.35 32.61 13.45
N PRO A 26 -39.39 31.93 12.33
CA PRO A 26 -38.48 30.82 12.14
C PRO A 26 -37.03 31.32 12.37
N ARG A 27 -36.29 30.64 13.25
CA ARG A 27 -34.91 31.02 13.55
C ARG A 27 -34.07 31.10 12.26
N LYS A 28 -33.06 31.96 12.25
CA LYS A 28 -32.12 32.04 11.16
C LYS A 28 -31.41 30.69 10.98
N LYS A 29 -31.25 30.27 9.74
CA LYS A 29 -30.60 29.01 9.38
C LYS A 29 -29.08 29.17 9.30
N VAL A 30 -28.35 28.22 9.87
CA VAL A 30 -26.91 28.27 10.01
C VAL A 30 -26.26 27.37 8.96
N GLY A 31 -25.39 27.95 8.12
CA GLY A 31 -24.50 27.22 7.20
C GLY A 31 -23.10 27.02 7.79
N LEU A 32 -22.62 25.80 7.80
CA LEU A 32 -21.24 25.45 8.12
C LEU A 32 -20.44 25.30 6.83
N VAL A 33 -19.40 26.11 6.66
CA VAL A 33 -18.55 26.10 5.48
C VAL A 33 -17.15 25.62 5.86
N LEU A 34 -16.65 24.59 5.16
CA LEU A 34 -15.38 23.94 5.41
C LEU A 34 -14.46 24.07 4.20
N SER A 35 -13.34 24.78 4.35
CA SER A 35 -12.40 25.01 3.25
C SER A 35 -11.62 23.75 2.87
N GLY A 36 -11.07 23.73 1.64
CA GLY A 36 -10.07 22.76 1.25
C GLY A 36 -8.73 23.01 1.92
N GLY A 37 -7.84 21.99 1.91
CA GLY A 37 -6.51 22.13 2.49
C GLY A 37 -5.72 20.83 2.65
N GLY A 38 -6.18 19.71 2.09
CA GLY A 38 -5.54 18.40 2.25
C GLY A 38 -5.45 18.02 3.73
N ALA A 39 -4.30 17.56 4.21
CA ALA A 39 -4.09 17.18 5.61
C ALA A 39 -4.48 18.28 6.62
N LYS A 40 -4.33 19.54 6.26
CA LYS A 40 -4.72 20.68 7.11
C LYS A 40 -6.21 20.65 7.48
N GLY A 41 -7.04 20.07 6.61
CA GLY A 41 -8.48 19.91 6.85
C GLY A 41 -8.84 18.98 8.02
N MET A 42 -7.88 18.22 8.59
CA MET A 42 -8.13 17.51 9.84
C MET A 42 -8.52 18.44 10.99
N ALA A 43 -8.14 19.70 10.90
CA ALA A 43 -8.52 20.73 11.88
C ALA A 43 -10.05 21.00 11.93
N HIS A 44 -10.78 20.72 10.84
CA HIS A 44 -12.24 20.84 10.84
C HIS A 44 -12.90 20.00 11.93
N ILE A 45 -12.35 18.81 12.22
CA ILE A 45 -12.89 17.91 13.26
C ILE A 45 -12.87 18.60 14.63
N GLY A 46 -11.75 19.22 15.00
CA GLY A 46 -11.61 19.95 16.25
C GLY A 46 -12.52 21.19 16.31
N ALA A 47 -12.67 21.90 15.19
CA ALA A 47 -13.55 23.08 15.11
C ALA A 47 -15.03 22.70 15.22
N ILE A 48 -15.48 21.65 14.53
CA ILE A 48 -16.87 21.18 14.60
C ILE A 48 -17.24 20.77 16.03
N LYS A 49 -16.31 20.14 16.76
CA LYS A 49 -16.54 19.78 18.16
C LYS A 49 -16.92 21.00 19.03
N ILE A 50 -16.18 22.07 18.93
CA ILE A 50 -16.47 23.31 19.70
C ILE A 50 -17.76 23.97 19.23
N ILE A 51 -18.10 23.96 17.94
CA ILE A 51 -19.35 24.46 17.39
C ILE A 51 -20.54 23.69 17.98
N GLU A 52 -20.46 22.36 18.07
CA GLU A 52 -21.46 21.52 18.72
C GLU A 52 -21.58 21.82 20.23
N GLU A 53 -20.44 21.94 20.92
CA GLU A 53 -20.40 22.28 22.34
C GLU A 53 -21.02 23.67 22.63
N ALA A 54 -20.87 24.63 21.72
CA ALA A 54 -21.56 25.92 21.79
C ALA A 54 -23.09 25.79 21.64
N GLY A 55 -23.58 24.63 21.17
CA GLY A 55 -24.99 24.35 21.05
C GLY A 55 -25.66 25.06 19.87
N ILE A 56 -24.93 25.25 18.77
CA ILE A 56 -25.47 25.88 17.56
C ILE A 56 -25.91 24.76 16.60
N PRO A 57 -27.21 24.74 16.20
CA PRO A 57 -27.68 23.78 15.21
C PRO A 57 -27.18 24.14 13.80
N ILE A 58 -26.64 23.17 13.09
CA ILE A 58 -26.20 23.34 11.71
C ILE A 58 -27.32 22.87 10.78
N ASP A 59 -27.75 23.75 9.87
CA ASP A 59 -28.84 23.50 8.91
C ASP A 59 -28.31 23.10 7.53
N TYR A 60 -27.11 23.57 7.16
CA TYR A 60 -26.44 23.26 5.89
C TYR A 60 -24.97 23.07 6.11
N VAL A 61 -24.38 22.13 5.37
CA VAL A 61 -22.92 21.92 5.34
C VAL A 61 -22.44 22.03 3.91
N VAL A 62 -21.42 22.82 3.69
CA VAL A 62 -20.77 22.94 2.38
C VAL A 62 -19.27 22.84 2.53
N GLY A 63 -18.62 22.06 1.65
CA GLY A 63 -17.18 21.85 1.72
C GLY A 63 -16.51 21.74 0.38
N THR A 64 -15.19 21.99 0.38
CA THR A 64 -14.30 21.77 -0.76
C THR A 64 -13.16 20.86 -0.33
N SER A 65 -12.75 19.92 -1.20
CA SER A 65 -11.60 19.03 -0.97
C SER A 65 -11.72 18.27 0.38
N MET A 66 -10.76 18.37 1.29
CA MET A 66 -10.88 17.76 2.62
C MET A 66 -12.10 18.27 3.42
N GLY A 67 -12.50 19.52 3.22
CA GLY A 67 -13.73 20.07 3.80
C GLY A 67 -14.97 19.34 3.29
N SER A 68 -14.99 18.87 2.03
CA SER A 68 -16.08 18.06 1.49
C SER A 68 -16.14 16.67 2.12
N ILE A 69 -14.99 16.09 2.47
CA ILE A 69 -14.90 14.77 3.11
C ILE A 69 -15.42 14.86 4.54
N ILE A 70 -14.88 15.77 5.34
CA ILE A 70 -15.30 15.95 6.73
C ILE A 70 -16.77 16.42 6.79
N GLY A 71 -17.16 17.37 5.93
CA GLY A 71 -18.53 17.87 5.84
C GLY A 71 -19.52 16.81 5.40
N GLY A 72 -19.20 16.01 4.39
CA GLY A 72 -20.03 14.91 3.91
C GLY A 72 -20.26 13.84 4.98
N LEU A 73 -19.22 13.43 5.69
CA LEU A 73 -19.33 12.47 6.80
C LEU A 73 -20.15 13.08 7.96
N TYR A 74 -19.93 14.34 8.30
CA TYR A 74 -20.71 15.03 9.31
C TYR A 74 -22.20 15.11 8.94
N SER A 75 -22.48 15.36 7.66
CA SER A 75 -23.86 15.50 7.13
C SER A 75 -24.67 14.21 7.19
N ILE A 76 -24.01 13.05 7.11
CA ILE A 76 -24.67 11.74 7.26
C ILE A 76 -24.67 11.22 8.70
N GLY A 77 -24.20 12.02 9.67
CA GLY A 77 -24.34 11.79 11.10
C GLY A 77 -23.10 11.30 11.84
N TYR A 78 -21.92 11.32 11.25
CA TYR A 78 -20.67 11.06 12.02
C TYR A 78 -20.49 12.15 13.08
N THR A 79 -20.10 11.74 14.29
CA THR A 79 -19.73 12.69 15.34
C THR A 79 -18.26 13.11 15.22
N PRO A 80 -17.88 14.26 15.77
CA PRO A 80 -16.46 14.65 15.82
C PRO A 80 -15.57 13.59 16.46
N GLU A 81 -16.02 12.88 17.49
CA GLU A 81 -15.29 11.80 18.16
C GLU A 81 -15.12 10.58 17.27
N GLN A 82 -16.17 10.22 16.52
CA GLN A 82 -16.07 9.12 15.52
C GLN A 82 -15.08 9.47 14.42
N MET A 83 -15.12 10.70 13.90
CA MET A 83 -14.20 11.17 12.87
C MET A 83 -12.76 11.25 13.40
N ASP A 84 -12.54 11.77 14.60
CA ASP A 84 -11.22 11.83 15.26
C ASP A 84 -10.62 10.40 15.42
N SER A 85 -11.39 9.48 15.99
CA SER A 85 -10.96 8.08 16.14
C SER A 85 -10.64 7.42 14.80
N MET A 86 -11.45 7.70 13.78
CA MET A 86 -11.29 7.13 12.44
C MET A 86 -10.01 7.64 11.77
N VAL A 87 -9.77 8.95 11.72
CA VAL A 87 -8.62 9.51 10.99
C VAL A 87 -7.28 9.13 11.63
N ARG A 88 -7.25 8.94 12.95
CA ARG A 88 -6.04 8.48 13.69
C ARG A 88 -5.67 7.02 13.42
N LYS A 89 -6.63 6.19 13.01
CA LYS A 89 -6.42 4.76 12.71
C LYS A 89 -5.96 4.49 11.29
N GLN A 90 -6.04 5.49 10.39
CA GLN A 90 -5.73 5.31 8.99
C GLN A 90 -4.21 5.26 8.71
N ASP A 91 -3.84 4.40 7.79
CA ASP A 91 -2.55 4.45 7.10
C ASP A 91 -2.67 5.39 5.89
N TRP A 92 -2.45 6.69 6.15
CA TRP A 92 -2.60 7.73 5.12
C TRP A 92 -1.62 7.57 3.96
N ALA A 93 -0.42 7.03 4.20
CA ALA A 93 0.56 6.78 3.13
C ALA A 93 0.02 5.73 2.15
N PHE A 94 -0.62 4.69 2.67
CA PHE A 94 -1.29 3.68 1.86
C PHE A 94 -2.53 4.24 1.15
N LEU A 95 -3.41 4.95 1.87
CA LEU A 95 -4.67 5.47 1.32
C LEU A 95 -4.45 6.48 0.18
N LEU A 96 -3.41 7.32 0.31
CA LEU A 96 -3.04 8.32 -0.68
C LEU A 96 -2.03 7.78 -1.72
N SER A 97 -2.06 6.49 -1.95
CA SER A 97 -1.26 5.80 -2.96
C SER A 97 -2.12 4.77 -3.70
N ASP A 98 -1.61 4.26 -4.83
CA ASP A 98 -2.20 3.12 -5.53
C ASP A 98 -1.53 1.79 -5.13
N GLN A 99 -0.83 1.76 -4.00
CA GLN A 99 -0.15 0.57 -3.52
C GLN A 99 -1.15 -0.50 -3.10
N ILE A 100 -0.79 -1.75 -3.36
CA ILE A 100 -1.51 -2.91 -2.87
C ILE A 100 -0.82 -3.36 -1.59
N GLN A 101 -1.57 -3.68 -0.55
CA GLN A 101 -0.97 -4.21 0.68
C GLN A 101 -0.27 -5.55 0.38
N ARG A 102 0.95 -5.75 0.92
CA ARG A 102 1.72 -6.98 0.67
C ARG A 102 0.91 -8.27 0.94
N LYS A 103 0.06 -8.26 1.94
CA LYS A 103 -0.86 -9.38 2.23
C LYS A 103 -1.82 -9.70 1.06
N ASP A 104 -2.09 -8.74 0.17
CA ASP A 104 -3.01 -8.84 -0.96
C ASP A 104 -2.29 -9.02 -2.30
N MET A 105 -0.95 -8.93 -2.31
CA MET A 105 -0.10 -9.24 -3.46
C MET A 105 0.06 -10.75 -3.63
N ASN A 106 0.13 -11.21 -4.88
CA ASN A 106 0.61 -12.56 -5.17
C ASN A 106 2.14 -12.63 -5.06
N MET A 107 2.69 -13.85 -5.06
CA MET A 107 4.14 -14.06 -4.92
C MET A 107 4.97 -13.37 -6.02
N GLN A 108 4.46 -13.29 -7.26
CA GLN A 108 5.17 -12.64 -8.37
C GLN A 108 5.27 -11.12 -8.17
N GLU A 109 4.22 -10.50 -7.64
CA GLU A 109 4.22 -9.07 -7.32
C GLU A 109 5.13 -8.76 -6.13
N ARG A 110 5.16 -9.65 -5.12
CA ARG A 110 6.10 -9.53 -3.99
C ARG A 110 7.55 -9.62 -4.43
N ASP A 111 7.87 -10.56 -5.33
CA ASP A 111 9.22 -10.69 -5.89
C ASP A 111 9.64 -9.44 -6.67
N ALA A 112 8.70 -8.78 -7.37
CA ALA A 112 8.96 -7.52 -8.08
C ALA A 112 9.16 -6.35 -7.12
N ASP A 113 8.33 -6.25 -6.07
CA ASP A 113 8.42 -5.21 -5.03
C ASP A 113 9.74 -5.28 -4.26
N GLU A 114 10.33 -6.47 -4.15
CA GLU A 114 11.63 -6.69 -3.48
C GLU A 114 12.85 -6.34 -4.33
N LYS A 115 12.71 -6.17 -5.66
CA LYS A 115 13.83 -6.02 -6.61
C LYS A 115 13.96 -4.63 -7.21
N TYR A 116 12.86 -3.89 -7.33
CA TYR A 116 12.83 -2.67 -8.14
C TYR A 116 12.48 -1.43 -7.32
N VAL A 117 13.28 -0.39 -7.52
CA VAL A 117 13.02 0.97 -6.98
C VAL A 117 11.92 1.66 -7.75
N ILE A 118 11.93 1.48 -9.08
CA ILE A 118 11.03 2.15 -10.00
C ILE A 118 10.40 1.11 -10.93
N SER A 119 9.09 1.19 -11.11
CA SER A 119 8.35 0.41 -12.09
C SER A 119 7.45 1.35 -12.91
N VAL A 120 7.82 1.59 -14.16
CA VAL A 120 7.12 2.52 -15.06
C VAL A 120 6.35 1.70 -16.10
N PRO A 121 5.02 1.83 -16.19
CA PRO A 121 4.27 1.24 -17.29
C PRO A 121 4.57 1.97 -18.60
N PHE A 122 4.81 1.22 -19.68
CA PHE A 122 4.96 1.79 -21.01
C PHE A 122 3.88 1.24 -21.96
N SER A 123 2.91 2.04 -22.28
CA SER A 123 1.95 1.81 -23.37
C SER A 123 1.44 3.16 -23.86
N LYS A 124 0.92 3.22 -25.09
CA LYS A 124 0.31 4.45 -25.60
C LYS A 124 -0.81 4.97 -24.68
N SER A 125 -1.61 4.07 -24.12
CA SER A 125 -2.67 4.41 -23.16
C SER A 125 -2.11 4.82 -21.77
N SER A 126 -0.97 4.27 -21.34
CA SER A 126 -0.38 4.59 -20.04
C SER A 126 0.27 5.96 -20.03
N ILE A 127 0.91 6.39 -21.12
CA ILE A 127 1.48 7.73 -21.26
C ILE A 127 0.36 8.78 -21.24
N GLN A 128 -0.77 8.50 -21.89
CA GLN A 128 -1.97 9.37 -21.84
C GLN A 128 -2.60 9.40 -20.44
N ASN A 129 -2.55 8.30 -19.67
CA ASN A 129 -3.10 8.23 -18.32
C ASN A 129 -2.20 8.89 -17.26
N ILE A 130 -0.87 8.93 -17.46
CA ILE A 130 0.06 9.68 -16.61
C ILE A 130 -0.22 11.20 -16.74
N ALA A 131 -0.68 11.65 -17.89
CA ALA A 131 -1.06 13.04 -18.11
C ALA A 131 -2.26 13.52 -17.26
N GLY A 132 -3.05 12.61 -16.69
CA GLY A 132 -4.24 12.94 -15.88
C GLY A 132 -4.01 13.04 -14.37
N GLY A 133 -2.93 12.44 -13.84
CA GLY A 133 -2.61 12.40 -12.41
C GLY A 133 -1.76 11.19 -12.07
N LEU A 134 -0.89 11.33 -11.06
CA LEU A 134 0.06 10.29 -10.66
C LEU A 134 -0.62 9.14 -9.88
N ILE A 135 -1.72 9.44 -9.17
CA ILE A 135 -2.43 8.52 -8.26
C ILE A 135 -3.87 8.35 -8.74
N LYS A 136 -4.29 7.12 -8.99
CA LYS A 136 -5.69 6.80 -9.35
C LYS A 136 -6.65 7.04 -8.18
N GLY A 137 -6.16 6.88 -6.94
CA GLY A 137 -6.91 7.11 -5.71
C GLY A 137 -7.90 5.99 -5.40
N GLN A 138 -7.61 4.75 -5.80
CA GLN A 138 -8.50 3.61 -5.58
C GLN A 138 -8.68 3.30 -4.09
N ASN A 139 -7.58 3.34 -3.31
CA ASN A 139 -7.63 3.05 -1.88
C ASN A 139 -8.53 4.04 -1.13
N ILE A 140 -8.44 5.31 -1.48
CA ILE A 140 -9.29 6.35 -0.87
C ILE A 140 -10.75 6.22 -1.33
N SER A 141 -11.01 5.86 -2.58
CA SER A 141 -12.37 5.62 -3.09
C SER A 141 -13.02 4.43 -2.39
N ASN A 142 -12.29 3.35 -2.16
CA ASN A 142 -12.78 2.19 -1.40
C ASN A 142 -13.10 2.58 0.06
N LEU A 143 -12.27 3.42 0.69
CA LEU A 143 -12.54 3.95 2.02
C LEU A 143 -13.83 4.79 2.04
N PHE A 144 -14.02 5.69 1.07
CA PHE A 144 -15.25 6.49 1.00
C PHE A 144 -16.49 5.62 0.79
N SER A 145 -16.42 4.60 -0.06
CA SER A 145 -17.51 3.63 -0.22
C SER A 145 -17.86 2.93 1.10
N GLU A 146 -16.86 2.57 1.91
CA GLU A 146 -17.09 1.98 3.23
C GLU A 146 -17.72 2.96 4.21
N LEU A 147 -17.20 4.19 4.28
CA LEU A 147 -17.65 5.21 5.24
C LEU A 147 -19.03 5.77 4.92
N THR A 148 -19.53 5.61 3.71
CA THR A 148 -20.83 6.10 3.25
C THR A 148 -21.86 5.00 3.00
N LEU A 149 -21.67 3.81 3.60
CA LEU A 149 -22.65 2.72 3.50
C LEU A 149 -24.03 3.18 3.92
N GLY A 150 -25.05 2.85 3.14
CA GLY A 150 -26.40 3.39 3.29
C GLY A 150 -26.68 4.66 2.48
N TYR A 151 -25.66 5.22 1.81
CA TYR A 151 -25.76 6.45 1.01
C TYR A 151 -25.13 6.29 -0.37
N HIS A 152 -25.24 5.08 -0.95
CA HIS A 152 -24.63 4.72 -2.25
C HIS A 152 -25.57 4.88 -3.46
N ASP A 153 -26.84 5.16 -3.23
CA ASP A 153 -27.76 5.48 -4.32
C ASP A 153 -27.48 6.93 -4.81
N SER A 154 -28.00 7.24 -6.00
CA SER A 154 -28.05 8.62 -6.48
C SER A 154 -29.04 9.41 -5.62
N LEU A 155 -28.54 10.07 -4.60
CA LEU A 155 -29.31 10.76 -3.58
C LEU A 155 -29.37 12.27 -3.86
N ASN A 156 -30.50 12.88 -3.49
CA ASN A 156 -30.55 14.33 -3.34
C ASN A 156 -29.93 14.71 -1.98
N PHE A 157 -28.80 15.40 -1.99
CA PHE A 157 -28.04 15.76 -0.77
C PHE A 157 -28.79 16.74 0.13
N ASN A 158 -29.82 17.44 -0.38
CA ASN A 158 -30.70 18.24 0.46
C ASN A 158 -31.59 17.38 1.38
N LYS A 159 -31.69 16.07 1.16
CA LYS A 159 -32.44 15.12 1.98
C LYS A 159 -31.56 14.32 2.96
N LEU A 160 -30.27 14.59 3.02
CA LEU A 160 -29.38 14.03 4.03
C LEU A 160 -29.80 14.51 5.43
N PRO A 161 -29.42 13.83 6.51
CA PRO A 161 -29.72 14.27 7.88
C PRO A 161 -29.37 15.73 8.15
N ILE A 162 -28.27 16.23 7.57
CA ILE A 162 -27.98 17.65 7.40
C ILE A 162 -27.76 17.89 5.90
N PRO A 163 -28.52 18.75 5.23
CA PRO A 163 -28.35 19.12 3.84
C PRO A 163 -26.89 19.48 3.49
N PHE A 164 -26.38 18.92 2.42
CA PHE A 164 -24.97 18.99 2.04
C PHE A 164 -24.76 19.40 0.59
N ALA A 165 -23.67 20.12 0.34
CA ALA A 165 -23.12 20.31 -0.99
C ALA A 165 -21.59 20.28 -0.96
N CYS A 166 -20.96 19.85 -2.06
CA CYS A 166 -19.51 19.96 -2.21
C CYS A 166 -19.12 20.46 -3.59
N VAL A 167 -17.99 21.14 -3.64
CA VAL A 167 -17.52 21.84 -4.82
C VAL A 167 -16.43 21.05 -5.52
N SER A 168 -16.54 20.94 -6.84
CA SER A 168 -15.52 20.49 -7.79
C SER A 168 -15.40 21.52 -8.91
N GLU A 169 -14.40 21.38 -9.76
CA GLU A 169 -14.27 22.16 -11.00
C GLU A 169 -14.42 21.23 -12.20
N ASN A 170 -15.26 21.63 -13.17
CA ASN A 170 -15.36 20.99 -14.47
C ASN A 170 -14.34 21.65 -15.43
N ILE A 171 -13.19 21.04 -15.60
CA ILE A 171 -12.10 21.58 -16.44
C ILE A 171 -12.40 21.57 -17.95
N VAL A 172 -13.48 20.90 -18.40
CA VAL A 172 -13.93 20.97 -19.81
C VAL A 172 -14.50 22.34 -20.12
N LYS A 173 -15.17 22.95 -19.15
CA LYS A 173 -15.81 24.28 -19.30
C LYS A 173 -15.09 25.38 -18.51
N GLY A 174 -14.24 25.03 -17.54
CA GLY A 174 -13.60 25.97 -16.64
C GLY A 174 -14.58 26.63 -15.66
N GLU A 175 -15.54 25.87 -15.16
CA GLU A 175 -16.61 26.37 -14.27
C GLU A 175 -16.75 25.54 -13.00
N GLU A 176 -17.18 26.20 -11.93
CA GLU A 176 -17.55 25.55 -10.68
C GLU A 176 -18.68 24.53 -10.91
N TYR A 177 -18.49 23.32 -10.38
CA TYR A 177 -19.51 22.29 -10.36
C TYR A 177 -19.84 21.93 -8.91
N VAL A 178 -21.07 22.24 -8.50
CA VAL A 178 -21.55 21.97 -7.13
C VAL A 178 -22.40 20.71 -7.14
N PHE A 179 -21.99 19.71 -6.40
CA PHE A 179 -22.80 18.53 -6.17
C PHE A 179 -23.89 18.80 -5.15
N HIS A 180 -25.13 18.69 -5.58
CA HIS A 180 -26.33 18.70 -4.75
C HIS A 180 -27.06 17.35 -4.77
N ASP A 181 -26.58 16.43 -5.60
CA ASP A 181 -27.11 15.09 -5.76
C ASP A 181 -26.01 14.12 -6.30
N GLY A 182 -26.39 12.84 -6.45
CA GLY A 182 -25.52 11.79 -6.95
C GLY A 182 -25.03 10.86 -5.84
N VAL A 183 -23.96 10.13 -6.11
CA VAL A 183 -23.34 9.22 -5.15
C VAL A 183 -22.36 9.99 -4.27
N LEU A 184 -22.61 10.02 -2.96
CA LEU A 184 -21.86 10.84 -2.01
C LEU A 184 -20.33 10.56 -2.04
N SER A 185 -19.93 9.29 -2.10
CA SER A 185 -18.51 8.92 -2.19
C SER A 185 -17.85 9.43 -3.48
N THR A 186 -18.59 9.45 -4.59
CA THR A 186 -18.11 9.98 -5.87
C THR A 186 -17.96 11.50 -5.83
N ALA A 187 -18.91 12.20 -5.24
CA ALA A 187 -18.87 13.65 -5.06
C ALA A 187 -17.65 14.08 -4.21
N MET A 188 -17.43 13.42 -3.06
CA MET A 188 -16.24 13.66 -2.22
C MET A 188 -14.95 13.34 -2.98
N ARG A 189 -14.92 12.23 -3.75
CA ARG A 189 -13.74 11.85 -4.55
C ARG A 189 -13.43 12.87 -5.66
N ALA A 190 -14.45 13.43 -6.29
CA ALA A 190 -14.28 14.47 -7.30
C ALA A 190 -13.74 15.76 -6.69
N SER A 191 -14.34 16.19 -5.56
CA SER A 191 -13.96 17.40 -4.85
C SER A 191 -12.50 17.39 -4.34
N MET A 192 -11.88 16.22 -4.14
CA MET A 192 -10.51 16.09 -3.68
C MET A 192 -9.48 15.72 -4.80
N ALA A 193 -9.89 15.72 -6.05
CA ALA A 193 -9.04 15.31 -7.19
C ALA A 193 -8.05 16.40 -7.59
N ILE A 194 -7.03 16.66 -6.75
CA ILE A 194 -5.99 17.68 -6.98
C ILE A 194 -5.31 17.43 -8.33
N PRO A 195 -5.32 18.41 -9.28
CA PRO A 195 -4.67 18.28 -10.57
C PRO A 195 -3.19 17.91 -10.45
N GLY A 196 -2.73 16.96 -11.27
CA GLY A 196 -1.36 16.47 -11.25
C GLY A 196 -1.05 15.46 -10.12
N VAL A 197 -1.86 15.40 -9.06
CA VAL A 197 -1.72 14.43 -7.97
C VAL A 197 -2.67 13.25 -8.18
N PHE A 198 -3.97 13.53 -8.20
CA PHE A 198 -4.99 12.50 -8.42
C PHE A 198 -5.57 12.54 -9.83
N THR A 199 -5.92 11.37 -10.36
CA THR A 199 -6.66 11.33 -11.62
C THR A 199 -8.03 11.99 -11.44
N PRO A 200 -8.46 12.84 -12.42
CA PRO A 200 -9.77 13.45 -12.44
C PRO A 200 -10.90 12.41 -12.42
N VAL A 201 -12.03 12.78 -11.84
CA VAL A 201 -13.26 11.98 -11.89
C VAL A 201 -14.00 12.33 -13.18
N ARG A 202 -14.31 11.31 -13.98
CA ARG A 202 -15.11 11.46 -15.21
C ARG A 202 -16.55 11.09 -14.91
N LEU A 203 -17.43 12.04 -15.10
CA LEU A 203 -18.87 11.87 -14.93
C LEU A 203 -19.57 12.41 -16.18
N ASP A 204 -20.22 11.53 -16.94
CA ASP A 204 -20.80 11.83 -18.24
C ASP A 204 -19.80 12.52 -19.19
N SER A 205 -20.09 13.75 -19.63
CA SER A 205 -19.20 14.55 -20.48
C SER A 205 -18.26 15.46 -19.68
N MET A 206 -18.27 15.41 -18.34
CA MET A 206 -17.47 16.26 -17.47
C MET A 206 -16.16 15.57 -17.06
N VAL A 207 -15.15 16.38 -16.84
CA VAL A 207 -13.87 16.00 -16.23
C VAL A 207 -13.69 16.85 -14.98
N LEU A 208 -13.91 16.25 -13.82
CA LEU A 208 -13.98 16.92 -12.54
C LEU A 208 -12.67 16.80 -11.77
N VAL A 209 -12.20 17.93 -11.28
CA VAL A 209 -11.01 18.07 -10.43
C VAL A 209 -11.38 18.74 -9.10
N ASP A 210 -10.39 18.86 -8.20
CA ASP A 210 -10.55 19.51 -6.90
C ASP A 210 -11.13 20.91 -7.04
N GLY A 211 -12.21 21.18 -6.29
CA GLY A 211 -12.90 22.47 -6.29
C GLY A 211 -12.07 23.62 -5.73
N GLY A 212 -10.95 23.33 -5.05
CA GLY A 212 -10.02 24.32 -4.55
C GLY A 212 -9.42 25.23 -5.63
N VAL A 213 -9.41 24.75 -6.88
CA VAL A 213 -8.96 25.53 -8.05
C VAL A 213 -9.87 26.75 -8.30
N VAL A 214 -11.19 26.63 -8.09
CA VAL A 214 -12.17 27.66 -8.41
C VAL A 214 -12.81 28.28 -7.17
N ASN A 215 -13.12 27.49 -6.15
CA ASN A 215 -13.80 27.93 -4.93
C ASN A 215 -13.42 27.09 -3.72
N ASN A 216 -12.31 27.44 -3.09
CA ASN A 216 -11.76 26.69 -1.96
C ASN A 216 -12.45 26.97 -0.62
N TYR A 217 -13.33 27.98 -0.55
CA TYR A 217 -14.08 28.36 0.66
C TYR A 217 -15.51 28.77 0.29
N PRO A 218 -16.43 27.81 0.05
CA PRO A 218 -17.66 27.99 -0.70
C PRO A 218 -18.83 28.58 0.10
N VAL A 219 -18.70 29.79 0.66
CA VAL A 219 -19.75 30.53 1.40
C VAL A 219 -20.92 30.86 0.50
N ASN A 220 -20.67 31.29 -0.72
CA ASN A 220 -21.69 31.58 -1.74
C ASN A 220 -22.66 30.42 -1.94
N VAL A 221 -22.12 29.17 -1.96
CA VAL A 221 -22.94 27.95 -2.11
C VAL A 221 -23.85 27.73 -0.89
N ALA A 222 -23.31 27.89 0.33
CA ALA A 222 -24.14 27.78 1.54
C ALA A 222 -25.29 28.79 1.57
N LYS A 223 -25.04 30.01 1.12
CA LYS A 223 -26.08 31.04 0.98
C LYS A 223 -27.12 30.69 -0.07
N GLN A 224 -26.71 30.16 -1.22
CA GLN A 224 -27.63 29.67 -2.25
C GLN A 224 -28.50 28.52 -1.76
N MET A 225 -28.01 27.70 -0.84
CA MET A 225 -28.80 26.64 -0.18
C MET A 225 -29.80 27.19 0.82
N GLY A 226 -29.72 28.47 1.19
CA GLY A 226 -30.66 29.15 2.09
C GLY A 226 -30.11 29.39 3.50
N ALA A 227 -28.81 29.41 3.70
CA ALA A 227 -28.20 29.80 4.97
C ALA A 227 -28.29 31.31 5.18
N ASP A 228 -28.89 31.73 6.32
CA ASP A 228 -29.00 33.15 6.73
C ASP A 228 -27.71 33.65 7.37
N VAL A 229 -27.00 32.76 8.07
CA VAL A 229 -25.73 33.04 8.75
C VAL A 229 -24.72 31.95 8.49
N ILE A 230 -23.44 32.33 8.43
CA ILE A 230 -22.35 31.44 8.06
C ILE A 230 -21.35 31.34 9.20
N ILE A 231 -21.06 30.10 9.60
CA ILE A 231 -19.85 29.73 10.36
C ILE A 231 -18.88 29.08 9.39
N GLY A 232 -17.74 29.70 9.19
CA GLY A 232 -16.72 29.19 8.26
C GLY A 232 -15.46 28.74 8.98
N VAL A 233 -14.98 27.54 8.67
CA VAL A 233 -13.71 27.02 9.15
C VAL A 233 -12.71 27.04 8.00
N ASP A 234 -11.70 27.88 8.13
CA ASP A 234 -10.70 28.09 7.09
C ASP A 234 -9.33 27.56 7.52
N VAL A 235 -8.82 26.59 6.75
CA VAL A 235 -7.53 25.93 6.94
C VAL A 235 -6.53 26.23 5.80
N GLN A 236 -6.81 27.24 4.99
CA GLN A 236 -5.90 27.67 3.93
C GLN A 236 -4.65 28.33 4.51
N SER A 237 -3.52 28.11 3.88
CA SER A 237 -2.27 28.82 4.17
C SER A 237 -2.27 30.20 3.51
N GLU A 238 -1.46 31.11 4.01
CA GLU A 238 -1.08 32.29 3.27
C GLU A 238 -0.28 31.93 2.03
N LEU A 239 -0.25 32.81 1.03
CA LEU A 239 0.55 32.65 -0.15
C LEU A 239 2.04 32.56 0.23
N LYS A 240 2.77 31.69 -0.42
CA LYS A 240 4.18 31.46 -0.13
C LYS A 240 5.05 32.60 -0.68
N PRO A 241 6.06 33.00 0.10
CA PRO A 241 7.07 33.95 -0.42
C PRO A 241 7.94 33.27 -1.50
N ALA A 242 8.63 34.09 -2.30
CA ALA A 242 9.47 33.60 -3.39
C ALA A 242 10.50 32.55 -2.97
N SER A 243 11.04 32.64 -1.73
CA SER A 243 11.99 31.69 -1.16
C SER A 243 11.44 30.28 -0.91
N GLU A 244 10.12 30.10 -0.95
CA GLU A 244 9.48 28.78 -0.74
C GLU A 244 8.93 28.19 -2.06
N LEU A 245 9.12 28.87 -3.19
CA LEU A 245 8.66 28.45 -4.53
C LEU A 245 9.77 27.79 -5.35
N GLU A 246 10.57 26.92 -4.75
CA GLU A 246 11.77 26.34 -5.35
C GLU A 246 11.49 25.07 -6.19
N ASN A 247 10.32 24.47 -6.08
CA ASN A 247 10.01 23.22 -6.78
C ASN A 247 8.64 23.25 -7.45
N ALA A 248 8.46 22.40 -8.48
CA ALA A 248 7.24 22.34 -9.29
C ALA A 248 5.96 22.13 -8.46
N GLY A 249 6.02 21.33 -7.37
CA GLY A 249 4.86 21.09 -6.51
C GLY A 249 4.46 22.34 -5.71
N ALA A 250 5.43 23.11 -5.21
CA ALA A 250 5.18 24.38 -4.51
C ALA A 250 4.59 25.43 -5.46
N ILE A 251 5.13 25.51 -6.69
CA ILE A 251 4.63 26.42 -7.75
C ILE A 251 3.21 26.05 -8.15
N LEU A 252 2.93 24.77 -8.40
CA LEU A 252 1.58 24.30 -8.76
C LEU A 252 0.57 24.58 -7.64
N GLY A 253 0.93 24.31 -6.37
CA GLY A 253 0.09 24.64 -5.23
C GLY A 253 -0.24 26.13 -5.14
N GLN A 254 0.76 27.01 -5.33
CA GLN A 254 0.58 28.45 -5.36
C GLN A 254 -0.33 28.92 -6.51
N LEU A 255 -0.20 28.32 -7.69
CA LEU A 255 -1.07 28.64 -8.83
C LEU A 255 -2.54 28.28 -8.53
N ILE A 256 -2.77 27.11 -7.92
CA ILE A 256 -4.11 26.71 -7.48
C ILE A 256 -4.68 27.69 -6.46
N ASP A 257 -3.89 28.07 -5.44
CA ASP A 257 -4.32 29.04 -4.43
C ASP A 257 -4.63 30.42 -5.05
N LEU A 258 -3.87 30.85 -6.06
CA LEU A 258 -4.10 32.12 -6.77
C LEU A 258 -5.36 32.11 -7.64
N MET A 259 -5.67 30.97 -8.29
CA MET A 259 -6.85 30.88 -9.18
C MET A 259 -8.17 31.08 -8.39
N GLY A 260 -8.26 30.58 -7.16
CA GLY A 260 -9.44 30.76 -6.29
C GLY A 260 -9.49 32.04 -5.48
N GLN A 261 -8.49 32.92 -5.56
CA GLN A 261 -8.29 34.06 -4.64
C GLN A 261 -9.45 35.07 -4.63
N ASP A 262 -9.97 35.41 -5.79
CA ASP A 262 -11.07 36.40 -5.89
C ASP A 262 -12.37 35.89 -5.21
N ASN A 263 -12.71 34.62 -5.43
CA ASN A 263 -13.86 34.00 -4.78
C ASN A 263 -13.64 33.89 -3.27
N TYR A 264 -12.45 33.56 -2.84
CA TYR A 264 -12.09 33.48 -1.44
C TYR A 264 -12.28 34.83 -0.72
N LEU A 265 -11.77 35.93 -1.28
CA LEU A 265 -11.91 37.28 -0.69
C LEU A 265 -13.35 37.75 -0.62
N LYS A 266 -14.21 37.42 -1.59
CA LYS A 266 -15.64 37.71 -1.57
C LYS A 266 -16.32 36.89 -0.46
N ASN A 267 -16.04 35.59 -0.39
CA ASN A 267 -16.65 34.68 0.56
C ASN A 267 -16.26 35.00 2.02
N LEU A 268 -15.04 35.49 2.27
CA LEU A 268 -14.61 35.95 3.58
C LEU A 268 -15.49 37.09 4.12
N LYS A 269 -15.85 38.07 3.27
CA LYS A 269 -16.67 39.21 3.65
C LYS A 269 -18.10 38.81 4.04
N GLU A 270 -18.57 37.69 3.56
CA GLU A 270 -19.90 37.14 3.78
C GLU A 270 -20.00 36.16 4.93
N THR A 271 -18.87 35.89 5.62
CA THR A 271 -18.79 35.00 6.77
C THR A 271 -19.11 35.72 8.06
N ASN A 272 -20.08 35.21 8.85
CA ASN A 272 -20.50 35.82 10.12
C ASN A 272 -19.52 35.48 11.25
N VAL A 273 -19.09 34.20 11.34
CA VAL A 273 -18.05 33.76 12.30
C VAL A 273 -17.00 33.02 11.54
N LEU A 274 -15.79 33.58 11.48
CA LEU A 274 -14.62 32.96 10.84
C LEU A 274 -13.74 32.30 11.88
N ILE A 275 -13.55 30.97 11.73
CA ILE A 275 -12.60 30.17 12.50
C ILE A 275 -11.38 29.94 11.60
N LYS A 276 -10.43 30.89 11.64
CA LYS A 276 -9.17 30.78 10.90
C LYS A 276 -8.17 29.94 11.70
N VAL A 277 -7.82 28.76 11.19
CA VAL A 277 -6.89 27.85 11.86
C VAL A 277 -5.44 28.20 11.50
N ASN A 278 -4.57 28.30 12.49
CA ASN A 278 -3.13 28.44 12.25
C ASN A 278 -2.54 27.11 11.78
N VAL A 279 -2.28 27.01 10.50
CA VAL A 279 -1.73 25.82 9.84
C VAL A 279 -0.23 25.94 9.51
N LYS A 280 0.46 26.97 10.04
CA LYS A 280 1.89 27.20 9.80
C LYS A 280 2.72 25.97 10.19
N GLY A 281 3.63 25.57 9.31
CA GLY A 281 4.47 24.37 9.45
C GLY A 281 3.86 23.08 8.91
N TYR A 282 2.61 23.12 8.37
CA TYR A 282 1.96 21.97 7.74
C TYR A 282 1.59 22.25 6.28
N SER A 283 1.74 21.23 5.45
CA SER A 283 1.33 21.24 4.04
C SER A 283 0.07 20.38 3.82
N ALA A 284 -0.48 20.42 2.63
CA ALA A 284 -1.57 19.53 2.22
C ALA A 284 -1.22 18.02 2.31
N ALA A 285 0.08 17.69 2.32
CA ALA A 285 0.61 16.32 2.43
C ALA A 285 1.04 15.90 3.86
N SER A 286 0.78 16.70 4.87
CA SER A 286 1.23 16.47 6.26
C SER A 286 0.32 15.47 7.01
N PHE A 287 0.29 14.22 6.56
CA PHE A 287 -0.55 13.14 7.09
C PHE A 287 0.13 12.25 8.15
N SER A 288 1.28 12.65 8.71
CA SER A 288 1.88 11.89 9.82
C SER A 288 0.96 11.92 11.05
N LYS A 289 1.04 10.89 11.89
CA LYS A 289 0.20 10.79 13.10
C LYS A 289 0.29 12.06 13.96
N ASN A 290 1.51 12.54 14.21
CA ASN A 290 1.74 13.76 15.00
C ASN A 290 1.16 15.00 14.33
N ALA A 291 1.19 15.08 12.99
CA ALA A 291 0.59 16.19 12.25
C ALA A 291 -0.93 16.17 12.35
N VAL A 292 -1.57 15.01 12.18
CA VAL A 292 -3.01 14.84 12.35
C VAL A 292 -3.45 15.24 13.76
N ASP A 293 -2.75 14.75 14.80
CA ASP A 293 -3.02 15.10 16.20
C ASP A 293 -2.91 16.62 16.43
N SER A 294 -1.85 17.24 15.94
CA SER A 294 -1.64 18.68 16.09
C SER A 294 -2.68 19.51 15.33
N LEU A 295 -3.05 19.09 14.11
CA LEU A 295 -4.03 19.83 13.29
C LEU A 295 -5.41 19.79 13.91
N ILE A 296 -5.87 18.64 14.40
CA ILE A 296 -7.15 18.53 15.13
C ILE A 296 -7.14 19.45 16.36
N HIS A 297 -6.05 19.42 17.14
CA HIS A 297 -5.91 20.28 18.30
C HIS A 297 -5.91 21.78 17.93
N ARG A 298 -5.21 22.18 16.84
CA ARG A 298 -5.23 23.57 16.35
C ARG A 298 -6.61 24.02 15.91
N GLY A 299 -7.41 23.13 15.31
CA GLY A 299 -8.81 23.39 14.98
C GLY A 299 -9.64 23.65 16.22
N LEU A 300 -9.48 22.85 17.27
CA LEU A 300 -10.13 23.02 18.56
C LEU A 300 -9.75 24.37 19.17
N VAL A 301 -8.46 24.71 19.26
CA VAL A 301 -7.98 25.98 19.83
C VAL A 301 -8.50 27.19 19.05
N ALA A 302 -8.49 27.11 17.70
CA ALA A 302 -9.00 28.21 16.88
C ALA A 302 -10.52 28.45 17.07
N ALA A 303 -11.29 27.38 17.22
CA ALA A 303 -12.74 27.50 17.47
C ALA A 303 -13.03 27.97 18.90
N GLU A 304 -12.29 27.50 19.90
CA GLU A 304 -12.45 27.99 21.29
C GLU A 304 -12.15 29.49 21.40
N ALA A 305 -11.17 30.00 20.65
CA ALA A 305 -10.87 31.43 20.56
C ALA A 305 -12.03 32.24 19.94
N GLN A 306 -12.97 31.62 19.21
CA GLN A 306 -14.17 32.24 18.65
C GLN A 306 -15.42 31.95 19.47
N LYS A 307 -15.31 31.39 20.66
CA LYS A 307 -16.45 30.96 21.49
C LYS A 307 -17.41 32.09 21.81
N ASP A 308 -16.91 33.29 22.15
CA ASP A 308 -17.74 34.46 22.41
C ASP A 308 -18.51 34.87 21.15
N ALA A 309 -17.90 34.86 19.98
CA ALA A 309 -18.53 35.13 18.71
C ALA A 309 -19.61 34.07 18.38
N LEU A 310 -19.35 32.80 18.65
CA LEU A 310 -20.34 31.72 18.51
C LEU A 310 -21.52 31.90 19.47
N MET A 311 -21.28 32.27 20.72
CA MET A 311 -22.33 32.50 21.69
C MET A 311 -23.15 33.75 21.33
N LYS A 312 -22.51 34.80 20.81
CA LYS A 312 -23.21 35.97 20.27
C LYS A 312 -24.08 35.59 19.09
N LEU A 313 -23.55 34.82 18.13
CA LEU A 313 -24.31 34.32 16.99
C LEU A 313 -25.52 33.49 17.44
N LYS A 314 -25.35 32.63 18.46
CA LYS A 314 -26.44 31.84 19.03
C LYS A 314 -27.62 32.69 19.51
N LYS A 315 -27.36 33.83 20.16
CA LYS A 315 -28.36 34.80 20.55
C LYS A 315 -29.01 35.47 19.32
N GLU A 316 -28.19 35.85 18.32
CA GLU A 316 -28.67 36.51 17.09
C GLU A 316 -29.60 35.63 16.25
N ILE A 317 -29.44 34.30 16.31
CA ILE A 317 -30.35 33.35 15.64
C ILE A 317 -31.58 33.02 16.48
N GLY A 318 -31.74 33.63 17.65
CA GLY A 318 -32.93 33.52 18.49
C GLY A 318 -32.92 32.30 19.43
N LEU A 319 -31.74 31.77 19.79
CA LEU A 319 -31.64 30.63 20.72
C LEU A 319 -31.15 31.07 22.11
N PRO A 320 -31.69 30.48 23.19
CA PRO A 320 -31.22 30.74 24.55
C PRO A 320 -29.81 30.16 24.77
N GLU A 321 -29.06 30.68 25.74
CA GLU A 321 -27.69 30.27 26.03
C GLU A 321 -27.58 28.79 26.41
N ASP A 322 -28.54 28.27 27.14
CA ASP A 322 -28.59 26.88 27.59
C ASP A 322 -29.13 25.90 26.54
N TYR A 323 -29.61 26.39 25.40
CA TYR A 323 -30.08 25.53 24.32
C TYR A 323 -28.98 24.55 23.88
N ARG A 324 -29.35 23.29 23.74
CA ARG A 324 -28.52 22.24 23.15
C ARG A 324 -29.33 21.54 22.07
N PRO A 325 -28.83 21.50 20.81
CA PRO A 325 -29.53 20.77 19.75
C PRO A 325 -29.50 19.27 20.07
N THR A 326 -30.62 18.60 19.98
CA THR A 326 -30.65 17.15 20.03
C THR A 326 -30.21 16.62 18.68
N ARG A 327 -29.16 15.83 18.66
CA ARG A 327 -28.73 15.17 17.45
C ARG A 327 -29.78 14.14 17.03
N LYS A 328 -30.42 14.38 15.90
CA LYS A 328 -31.52 13.54 15.40
C LYS A 328 -31.04 12.19 14.87
N TYR A 329 -29.80 12.12 14.41
CA TYR A 329 -29.24 10.92 13.79
C TYR A 329 -27.73 10.85 14.06
N THR A 330 -27.27 9.66 14.45
CA THR A 330 -25.83 9.32 14.54
C THR A 330 -25.58 8.15 13.63
N TYR A 331 -24.60 8.28 12.74
CA TYR A 331 -24.23 7.21 11.80
C TYR A 331 -23.80 5.98 12.57
N GLN A 332 -24.38 4.83 12.21
CA GLN A 332 -23.96 3.52 12.72
C GLN A 332 -23.26 2.76 11.61
N PRO A 333 -22.02 2.31 11.83
CA PRO A 333 -21.31 1.48 10.86
C PRO A 333 -22.10 0.22 10.55
N VAL A 334 -22.28 -0.05 9.26
CA VAL A 334 -22.96 -1.24 8.78
C VAL A 334 -21.94 -2.35 8.60
N GLU A 335 -22.11 -3.47 9.30
CA GLU A 335 -21.21 -4.62 9.22
C GLU A 335 -21.67 -5.68 8.21
N TRP A 336 -22.98 -5.79 8.00
CA TRP A 336 -23.61 -6.77 7.12
C TRP A 336 -24.61 -6.11 6.20
N ILE A 337 -24.56 -6.45 4.92
CA ILE A 337 -25.50 -5.97 3.90
C ILE A 337 -26.09 -7.15 3.14
N MET A 338 -27.33 -7.02 2.75
CA MET A 338 -27.99 -7.97 1.85
C MET A 338 -27.60 -7.63 0.42
N ILE A 339 -26.81 -8.50 -0.21
CA ILE A 339 -26.43 -8.35 -1.63
C ILE A 339 -27.47 -9.08 -2.48
N LYS A 340 -28.07 -8.36 -3.42
CA LYS A 340 -29.02 -8.90 -4.37
C LYS A 340 -28.30 -9.49 -5.59
N ASP A 341 -27.58 -8.63 -6.30
CA ASP A 341 -26.87 -9.00 -7.52
C ASP A 341 -25.38 -8.66 -7.43
N ILE A 342 -24.52 -9.49 -8.05
CA ILE A 342 -23.07 -9.28 -8.10
C ILE A 342 -22.61 -9.19 -9.54
N HIS A 343 -22.02 -8.07 -9.91
CA HIS A 343 -21.57 -7.80 -11.26
C HIS A 343 -20.05 -7.65 -11.32
N PHE A 344 -19.42 -8.28 -12.32
CA PHE A 344 -18.01 -8.14 -12.61
C PHE A 344 -17.79 -7.49 -13.97
N LYS A 345 -17.34 -6.25 -14.00
CA LYS A 345 -16.96 -5.54 -15.23
C LYS A 345 -15.49 -5.86 -15.55
N GLY A 346 -15.23 -6.42 -16.73
CA GLY A 346 -13.89 -6.78 -17.19
C GLY A 346 -13.53 -8.26 -17.05
N LEU A 347 -14.48 -9.12 -16.63
CA LEU A 347 -14.38 -10.57 -16.64
C LEU A 347 -15.23 -11.17 -17.77
N ASP A 348 -14.85 -12.36 -18.23
CA ASP A 348 -15.73 -13.25 -18.98
C ASP A 348 -16.54 -14.16 -18.03
N GLU A 349 -17.50 -14.93 -18.58
CA GLU A 349 -18.39 -15.77 -17.76
C GLU A 349 -17.64 -16.84 -16.95
N LYS A 350 -16.60 -17.47 -17.52
CA LYS A 350 -15.82 -18.51 -16.84
C LYS A 350 -15.00 -17.95 -15.69
N ASP A 351 -14.40 -16.79 -15.91
CA ASP A 351 -13.64 -16.08 -14.87
C ASP A 351 -14.58 -15.59 -13.76
N THR A 352 -15.79 -15.16 -14.10
CA THR A 352 -16.82 -14.74 -13.15
C THR A 352 -17.22 -15.87 -12.22
N GLU A 353 -17.57 -17.05 -12.77
CA GLU A 353 -17.90 -18.23 -11.94
C GLU A 353 -16.75 -18.62 -11.01
N TRP A 354 -15.52 -18.60 -11.54
CA TRP A 354 -14.33 -18.91 -10.74
C TRP A 354 -14.14 -17.93 -9.58
N VAL A 355 -14.28 -16.62 -9.84
CA VAL A 355 -14.14 -15.57 -8.83
C VAL A 355 -15.23 -15.71 -7.76
N MET A 356 -16.49 -15.85 -8.16
CA MET A 356 -17.63 -16.03 -7.25
C MET A 356 -17.39 -17.18 -6.26
N LYS A 357 -17.08 -18.36 -6.81
CA LYS A 357 -16.82 -19.55 -6.01
C LYS A 357 -15.63 -19.37 -5.03
N ARG A 358 -14.58 -18.71 -5.47
CA ARG A 358 -13.37 -18.52 -4.67
C ARG A 358 -13.51 -17.46 -3.60
N CYS A 359 -14.28 -16.41 -3.86
CA CYS A 359 -14.50 -15.32 -2.91
C CYS A 359 -15.55 -15.66 -1.84
N GLY A 360 -16.33 -16.71 -2.05
CA GLY A 360 -17.43 -17.10 -1.18
C GLY A 360 -18.50 -16.01 -1.05
N LEU A 361 -18.63 -15.18 -2.11
CA LEU A 361 -19.72 -14.21 -2.25
C LEU A 361 -20.93 -14.92 -2.84
N GLU A 362 -22.09 -14.65 -2.29
CA GLU A 362 -23.34 -15.25 -2.73
C GLU A 362 -24.38 -14.16 -2.93
N GLU A 363 -25.14 -14.27 -4.01
CA GLU A 363 -26.28 -13.40 -4.30
C GLU A 363 -27.46 -13.76 -3.42
N ASN A 364 -28.34 -12.79 -3.20
CA ASN A 364 -29.55 -12.92 -2.36
C ASN A 364 -29.26 -13.37 -0.91
N THR A 365 -28.08 -13.01 -0.37
CA THR A 365 -27.67 -13.33 1.00
C THR A 365 -27.05 -12.15 1.71
N PHE A 366 -26.97 -12.25 3.05
CA PHE A 366 -26.21 -11.31 3.86
C PHE A 366 -24.70 -11.56 3.74
N ASN A 367 -23.96 -10.57 3.31
CA ASN A 367 -22.51 -10.58 3.24
C ASN A 367 -21.91 -9.54 4.19
N SER A 368 -20.84 -9.92 4.89
CA SER A 368 -20.10 -8.95 5.71
C SER A 368 -19.24 -8.04 4.82
N ILE A 369 -19.08 -6.78 5.22
CA ILE A 369 -18.20 -5.85 4.54
C ILE A 369 -16.75 -6.37 4.50
N GLN A 370 -16.32 -7.10 5.54
CA GLN A 370 -15.01 -7.75 5.54
C GLN A 370 -14.87 -8.84 4.46
N ARG A 371 -15.95 -9.59 4.17
CA ARG A 371 -15.95 -10.58 3.08
C ARG A 371 -15.84 -9.89 1.72
N ILE A 372 -16.57 -8.79 1.49
CA ILE A 372 -16.49 -8.00 0.25
C ILE A 372 -15.08 -7.47 0.03
N LYS A 373 -14.44 -6.93 1.07
CA LYS A 373 -13.04 -6.51 1.04
C LYS A 373 -12.09 -7.70 0.81
N GLY A 374 -12.33 -8.82 1.47
CA GLY A 374 -11.57 -10.05 1.30
C GLY A 374 -11.61 -10.58 -0.13
N ALA A 375 -12.77 -10.46 -0.80
CA ALA A 375 -12.91 -10.80 -2.22
C ALA A 375 -11.98 -9.98 -3.11
N THR A 376 -11.84 -8.69 -2.86
CA THR A 376 -10.87 -7.83 -3.57
C THR A 376 -9.45 -8.38 -3.46
N SER A 377 -9.04 -8.79 -2.26
CA SER A 377 -7.72 -9.39 -2.02
C SER A 377 -7.53 -10.72 -2.75
N ILE A 378 -8.57 -11.55 -2.81
CA ILE A 378 -8.53 -12.85 -3.52
C ILE A 378 -8.39 -12.64 -5.03
N ILE A 379 -9.11 -11.66 -5.59
CA ILE A 379 -9.04 -11.36 -7.02
C ILE A 379 -7.69 -10.72 -7.38
N LEU A 380 -7.15 -9.82 -6.55
CA LEU A 380 -5.82 -9.23 -6.73
C LEU A 380 -4.68 -10.25 -6.64
N ALA A 381 -4.88 -11.34 -5.90
CA ALA A 381 -3.93 -12.46 -5.90
C ALA A 381 -3.84 -13.18 -7.26
N ASN A 382 -4.73 -12.90 -8.19
CA ASN A 382 -4.68 -13.39 -9.56
C ASN A 382 -3.69 -12.57 -10.39
N THR A 383 -2.83 -13.23 -11.17
CA THR A 383 -1.81 -12.59 -11.99
C THR A 383 -2.36 -11.73 -13.13
N TRP A 384 -3.62 -11.88 -13.50
CA TRP A 384 -4.22 -11.22 -14.67
C TRP A 384 -4.79 -9.82 -14.40
N TYR A 385 -5.04 -9.47 -13.14
CA TYR A 385 -5.69 -8.20 -12.78
C TYR A 385 -4.76 -7.33 -11.94
N SER A 386 -4.70 -6.06 -12.27
CA SER A 386 -3.80 -5.07 -11.64
C SER A 386 -4.50 -4.14 -10.67
N ASN A 387 -5.82 -4.01 -10.81
CA ASN A 387 -6.60 -3.10 -10.00
C ASN A 387 -8.06 -3.54 -9.93
N ILE A 388 -8.65 -3.43 -8.76
CA ILE A 388 -10.03 -3.81 -8.50
C ILE A 388 -10.66 -2.71 -7.64
N SER A 389 -11.72 -2.14 -8.17
CA SER A 389 -12.63 -1.32 -7.40
C SER A 389 -13.95 -2.03 -7.21
N TYR A 390 -14.62 -1.73 -6.13
CA TYR A 390 -16.00 -2.15 -5.96
C TYR A 390 -16.89 -0.95 -5.64
N ASN A 391 -18.12 -1.02 -6.13
CA ASN A 391 -19.19 -0.11 -5.79
C ASN A 391 -20.36 -0.90 -5.24
N LEU A 392 -21.02 -0.32 -4.25
CA LEU A 392 -22.25 -0.84 -3.68
C LEU A 392 -23.35 0.15 -4.05
N LEU A 393 -24.35 -0.29 -4.80
CA LEU A 393 -25.54 0.50 -5.12
C LEU A 393 -26.69 0.02 -4.26
N GLN A 394 -27.30 0.91 -3.50
CA GLN A 394 -28.42 0.57 -2.67
C GLN A 394 -29.72 0.59 -3.51
N ASN A 395 -30.46 -0.49 -3.47
CA ASN A 395 -31.76 -0.62 -4.12
C ASN A 395 -32.87 0.00 -3.25
N ARG A 396 -34.03 0.29 -3.87
CA ARG A 396 -35.19 0.87 -3.15
C ARG A 396 -35.76 -0.02 -2.04
N ASP A 397 -35.49 -1.32 -2.10
CA ASP A 397 -35.91 -2.31 -1.11
C ASP A 397 -34.90 -2.48 0.04
N GLY A 398 -33.82 -1.67 0.04
CA GLY A 398 -32.76 -1.71 1.06
C GLY A 398 -31.69 -2.76 0.82
N THR A 399 -31.77 -3.57 -0.24
CA THR A 399 -30.71 -4.48 -0.70
C THR A 399 -29.62 -3.72 -1.45
N TYR A 400 -28.50 -4.36 -1.73
CA TYR A 400 -27.38 -3.77 -2.46
C TYR A 400 -26.99 -4.60 -3.67
N ASP A 401 -26.69 -3.91 -4.78
CA ASP A 401 -26.00 -4.51 -5.92
C ASP A 401 -24.49 -4.21 -5.78
N LEU A 402 -23.68 -5.27 -5.82
CA LEU A 402 -22.24 -5.20 -5.71
C LEU A 402 -21.61 -5.29 -7.10
N SER A 403 -20.95 -4.22 -7.53
CA SER A 403 -20.25 -4.18 -8.81
C SER A 403 -18.76 -4.10 -8.62
N TYR A 404 -18.01 -5.10 -9.09
CA TYR A 404 -16.55 -5.05 -9.19
C TYR A 404 -16.16 -4.57 -10.58
N THR A 405 -15.21 -3.63 -10.63
CA THR A 405 -14.56 -3.22 -11.87
C THR A 405 -13.12 -3.70 -11.85
N LEU A 406 -12.76 -4.58 -12.76
CA LEU A 406 -11.45 -5.18 -12.88
C LEU A 406 -10.73 -4.62 -14.10
N ASN A 407 -9.49 -4.19 -13.90
CA ASN A 407 -8.62 -3.79 -14.98
C ASN A 407 -7.60 -4.90 -15.22
N LYS A 408 -7.54 -5.41 -16.44
CA LYS A 408 -6.49 -6.36 -16.85
C LYS A 408 -5.13 -5.72 -16.61
N LYS A 409 -4.21 -6.51 -16.09
CA LYS A 409 -2.85 -6.06 -15.83
C LYS A 409 -2.20 -5.62 -17.16
N ASN A 410 -1.85 -4.35 -17.25
CA ASN A 410 -1.01 -3.89 -18.35
C ASN A 410 0.44 -4.24 -17.98
N GLU A 411 0.92 -5.37 -18.49
CA GLU A 411 2.23 -5.89 -18.13
C GLU A 411 3.40 -5.24 -18.88
N ASN A 412 3.11 -4.25 -19.73
CA ASN A 412 4.16 -3.47 -20.39
C ASN A 412 4.80 -2.53 -19.37
N ARG A 413 5.95 -2.95 -18.79
CA ARG A 413 6.64 -2.21 -17.73
C ARG A 413 8.14 -2.20 -17.97
N ILE A 414 8.77 -1.11 -17.60
CA ILE A 414 10.22 -1.02 -17.39
C ILE A 414 10.44 -0.89 -15.90
N ASN A 415 11.22 -1.79 -15.35
CA ASN A 415 11.55 -1.86 -13.94
C ASN A 415 13.04 -1.58 -13.76
N ILE A 416 13.40 -0.80 -12.75
CA ILE A 416 14.78 -0.42 -12.46
C ILE A 416 15.07 -0.74 -11.00
N GLY A 417 16.06 -1.59 -10.75
CA GLY A 417 16.61 -1.89 -9.44
C GLY A 417 18.01 -1.30 -9.32
N VAL A 418 18.33 -0.74 -8.17
CA VAL A 418 19.66 -0.19 -7.87
C VAL A 418 20.13 -0.71 -6.53
N ARG A 419 21.40 -1.02 -6.43
CA ARG A 419 22.03 -1.48 -5.22
C ARG A 419 23.46 -0.95 -5.13
N PHE A 420 23.85 -0.53 -3.93
CA PHE A 420 25.22 -0.16 -3.58
C PHE A 420 25.63 -0.96 -2.36
N ASP A 421 26.73 -1.69 -2.44
CA ASP A 421 27.25 -2.44 -1.31
C ASP A 421 28.80 -2.50 -1.29
N SER A 422 29.37 -2.92 -0.16
CA SER A 422 30.81 -2.97 0.04
C SER A 422 31.53 -4.03 -0.78
N GLU A 423 30.82 -5.00 -1.40
CA GLU A 423 31.41 -6.10 -2.19
C GLU A 423 31.33 -5.84 -3.69
N GLU A 424 30.21 -5.34 -4.19
CA GLU A 424 29.96 -5.09 -5.62
C GLU A 424 30.11 -3.60 -6.00
N ILE A 425 30.21 -2.71 -5.01
CA ILE A 425 30.24 -1.26 -5.15
C ILE A 425 28.91 -0.72 -5.67
N ALA A 426 28.54 -1.03 -6.91
CA ALA A 426 27.27 -0.64 -7.52
C ALA A 426 26.76 -1.73 -8.45
N SER A 427 25.46 -1.97 -8.40
CA SER A 427 24.75 -2.89 -9.30
C SER A 427 23.46 -2.26 -9.78
N LEU A 428 23.15 -2.41 -11.06
CA LEU A 428 21.95 -1.92 -11.73
C LEU A 428 21.22 -3.11 -12.38
N LEU A 429 19.94 -3.24 -12.08
CA LEU A 429 19.03 -4.20 -12.74
C LEU A 429 18.01 -3.43 -13.57
N ILE A 430 17.97 -3.70 -14.87
CA ILE A 430 16.95 -3.17 -15.77
C ILE A 430 16.14 -4.36 -16.28
N ASN A 431 14.83 -4.29 -16.15
CA ASN A 431 13.93 -5.30 -16.68
C ASN A 431 12.85 -4.63 -17.54
N ALA A 432 12.64 -5.16 -18.72
CA ALA A 432 11.52 -4.80 -19.59
C ALA A 432 10.59 -6.01 -19.73
N ARG A 433 9.32 -5.85 -19.43
CA ARG A 433 8.29 -6.88 -19.58
C ARG A 433 7.16 -6.37 -20.47
N THR A 434 6.70 -7.19 -21.40
CA THR A 434 5.59 -6.87 -22.31
C THR A 434 4.66 -8.06 -22.46
N THR A 435 3.35 -7.79 -22.54
CA THR A 435 2.35 -8.78 -22.91
C THR A 435 2.24 -8.89 -24.42
N LEU A 436 2.12 -10.14 -24.89
CA LEU A 436 1.96 -10.44 -26.29
C LEU A 436 0.48 -10.74 -26.61
N LYS A 437 0.01 -10.24 -27.74
CA LYS A 437 -1.33 -10.54 -28.23
C LYS A 437 -1.35 -11.97 -28.79
N SER A 438 -1.87 -12.92 -28.00
CA SER A 438 -2.03 -14.31 -28.41
C SER A 438 -3.36 -14.87 -27.89
N LYS A 439 -3.75 -16.10 -28.34
CA LYS A 439 -4.96 -16.76 -27.86
C LYS A 439 -4.93 -17.05 -26.35
N LEU A 440 -3.75 -17.37 -25.81
CA LEU A 440 -3.50 -17.45 -24.36
C LEU A 440 -2.67 -16.23 -23.96
N PRO A 441 -2.89 -15.65 -22.77
CA PRO A 441 -2.06 -14.56 -22.28
C PRO A 441 -0.59 -15.00 -22.25
N ALA A 442 0.26 -14.30 -22.99
CA ALA A 442 1.70 -14.58 -23.05
C ALA A 442 2.47 -13.31 -22.75
N TYR A 443 3.69 -13.46 -22.23
CA TYR A 443 4.58 -12.35 -21.95
C TYR A 443 6.02 -12.63 -22.36
N LEU A 444 6.71 -11.56 -22.67
CA LEU A 444 8.16 -11.55 -22.87
C LEU A 444 8.79 -10.64 -21.81
N SER A 445 9.83 -11.14 -21.14
CA SER A 445 10.56 -10.40 -20.13
C SER A 445 12.06 -10.48 -20.41
N ALA A 446 12.71 -9.34 -20.52
CA ALA A 446 14.16 -9.23 -20.68
C ALA A 446 14.74 -8.47 -19.49
N SER A 447 15.77 -9.02 -18.85
CA SER A 447 16.49 -8.40 -17.75
C SER A 447 17.98 -8.29 -18.09
N ILE A 448 18.59 -7.17 -17.69
CA ILE A 448 20.04 -6.96 -17.77
C ILE A 448 20.50 -6.51 -16.38
N ARG A 449 21.48 -7.20 -15.84
CA ARG A 449 22.21 -6.82 -14.64
C ARG A 449 23.59 -6.28 -15.03
N LEU A 450 23.95 -5.13 -14.51
CA LEU A 450 25.22 -4.46 -14.70
C LEU A 450 25.89 -4.28 -13.33
N GLY A 451 27.19 -4.50 -13.25
CA GLY A 451 27.99 -4.42 -12.03
C GLY A 451 29.24 -5.28 -12.12
N LYS A 452 29.89 -5.52 -10.99
CA LYS A 452 31.04 -6.46 -10.89
C LYS A 452 30.64 -7.87 -11.35
N ARG A 453 29.42 -8.30 -11.03
CA ARG A 453 28.76 -9.48 -11.55
C ARG A 453 27.68 -9.02 -12.51
N TYR A 454 27.76 -9.40 -13.75
CA TYR A 454 26.82 -8.96 -14.77
C TYR A 454 26.13 -10.14 -15.45
N GLY A 455 25.01 -9.88 -16.09
CA GLY A 455 24.25 -10.93 -16.74
C GLY A 455 23.04 -10.42 -17.48
N ALA A 456 22.41 -11.34 -18.20
CA ALA A 456 21.17 -11.09 -18.93
C ALA A 456 20.25 -12.30 -18.81
N GLN A 457 18.95 -12.04 -18.80
CA GLN A 457 17.92 -13.07 -18.78
C GLN A 457 16.81 -12.71 -19.76
N LEU A 458 16.38 -13.69 -20.55
CA LEU A 458 15.23 -13.61 -21.43
C LEU A 458 14.25 -14.69 -21.01
N THR A 459 12.97 -14.32 -20.80
CA THR A 459 11.90 -15.25 -20.42
C THR A 459 10.69 -15.03 -21.32
N TYR A 460 10.22 -16.12 -21.93
CA TYR A 460 8.93 -16.19 -22.60
C TYR A 460 7.99 -17.06 -21.76
N GLY A 461 6.84 -16.51 -21.36
CA GLY A 461 5.88 -17.24 -20.54
C GLY A 461 4.50 -17.23 -21.16
N ILE A 462 3.74 -18.29 -20.93
CA ILE A 462 2.33 -18.45 -21.33
C ILE A 462 1.53 -18.76 -20.06
N ASP A 463 0.55 -17.92 -19.73
CA ASP A 463 -0.35 -18.17 -18.64
C ASP A 463 -1.40 -19.20 -19.09
N THR A 464 -1.27 -20.42 -18.59
CA THR A 464 -2.14 -21.56 -18.93
C THR A 464 -3.46 -21.54 -18.14
N SER A 465 -3.44 -20.89 -17.00
CA SER A 465 -4.61 -20.61 -16.16
C SER A 465 -4.34 -19.37 -15.30
N PRO A 466 -5.35 -18.81 -14.61
CA PRO A 466 -5.16 -17.69 -13.68
C PRO A 466 -4.11 -17.92 -12.58
N LEU A 467 -3.74 -19.16 -12.33
CA LEU A 467 -2.85 -19.56 -11.24
C LEU A 467 -1.59 -20.30 -11.71
N SER A 468 -1.47 -20.61 -12.99
CA SER A 468 -0.33 -21.39 -13.49
C SER A 468 0.18 -20.87 -14.83
N SER A 469 1.49 -21.02 -15.04
CA SER A 469 2.16 -20.64 -16.28
C SER A 469 3.18 -21.69 -16.73
N LEU A 470 3.39 -21.75 -18.05
CA LEU A 470 4.49 -22.41 -18.71
C LEU A 470 5.53 -21.34 -19.07
N ALA A 471 6.80 -21.55 -18.79
CA ALA A 471 7.84 -20.58 -19.13
C ALA A 471 9.09 -21.23 -19.72
N LEU A 472 9.63 -20.56 -20.74
CA LEU A 472 10.95 -20.84 -21.30
C LEU A 472 11.86 -19.67 -20.96
N SER A 473 13.02 -19.93 -20.35
CA SER A 473 13.98 -18.88 -20.02
C SER A 473 15.40 -19.27 -20.40
N TYR A 474 16.17 -18.25 -20.76
CA TYR A 474 17.60 -18.33 -20.92
C TYR A 474 18.25 -17.25 -20.07
N GLN A 475 19.28 -17.64 -19.30
CA GLN A 475 20.05 -16.75 -18.44
C GLN A 475 21.55 -16.94 -18.69
N TYR A 476 22.25 -15.82 -18.73
CA TYR A 476 23.69 -15.71 -18.66
C TYR A 476 24.11 -14.92 -17.44
N LEU A 477 25.06 -15.42 -16.66
CA LEU A 477 25.66 -14.78 -15.50
C LEU A 477 27.19 -14.91 -15.54
N TYR A 478 27.89 -13.77 -15.39
CA TYR A 478 29.29 -13.72 -15.10
C TYR A 478 29.51 -13.52 -13.60
N ASN A 479 30.36 -14.35 -12.99
CA ASN A 479 30.73 -14.27 -11.59
C ASN A 479 32.25 -14.16 -11.43
N ASP A 480 32.68 -13.34 -10.46
CA ASP A 480 34.06 -13.22 -9.98
C ASP A 480 34.06 -13.42 -8.47
N ILE A 481 34.50 -14.56 -7.98
CA ILE A 481 34.29 -15.02 -6.62
C ILE A 481 35.59 -15.48 -5.97
N VAL A 482 35.78 -15.00 -4.74
CA VAL A 482 36.82 -15.46 -3.83
C VAL A 482 36.25 -16.52 -2.90
N TYR A 483 36.71 -17.74 -3.01
CA TYR A 483 36.31 -18.84 -2.15
C TYR A 483 37.22 -18.95 -0.93
N HIS A 484 36.60 -19.15 0.22
CA HIS A 484 37.27 -19.41 1.49
C HIS A 484 36.96 -20.84 1.96
N ARG A 485 37.79 -21.40 2.78
CA ARG A 485 37.57 -22.65 3.51
C ARG A 485 38.06 -22.51 4.93
N LEU A 486 37.22 -22.76 5.91
CA LEU A 486 37.49 -22.57 7.35
C LEU A 486 38.12 -21.21 7.67
N GLY A 487 37.56 -20.14 7.07
CA GLY A 487 37.94 -18.73 7.28
C GLY A 487 39.23 -18.31 6.55
N LYS A 488 39.88 -19.20 5.77
CA LYS A 488 41.08 -18.90 5.01
C LYS A 488 40.78 -18.82 3.51
N ARG A 489 41.33 -17.82 2.83
CA ARG A 489 41.22 -17.71 1.38
C ARG A 489 41.82 -18.95 0.71
N SER A 490 41.02 -19.63 -0.11
CA SER A 490 41.40 -20.85 -0.82
C SER A 490 41.84 -20.54 -2.25
N PHE A 491 40.94 -19.97 -3.05
CA PHE A 491 41.22 -19.57 -4.42
C PHE A 491 40.23 -18.51 -4.91
N THR A 492 40.53 -17.92 -6.05
CA THR A 492 39.63 -17.01 -6.76
C THR A 492 39.38 -17.55 -8.15
N THR A 493 38.15 -17.54 -8.62
CA THR A 493 37.80 -17.92 -9.98
C THR A 493 36.75 -17.04 -10.58
N THR A 494 36.77 -16.89 -11.89
CA THR A 494 35.67 -16.32 -12.67
C THR A 494 34.92 -17.46 -13.35
N SER A 495 33.62 -17.28 -13.56
CA SER A 495 32.79 -18.24 -14.25
C SER A 495 31.72 -17.56 -15.12
N ASP A 496 31.59 -18.10 -16.33
CA ASP A 496 30.46 -17.85 -17.22
C ASP A 496 29.42 -18.95 -17.01
N HIS A 497 28.26 -18.60 -16.54
CA HIS A 497 27.16 -19.53 -16.24
C HIS A 497 25.98 -19.29 -17.18
N HIS A 498 25.69 -20.30 -18.00
CA HIS A 498 24.56 -20.32 -18.91
C HIS A 498 23.48 -21.28 -18.39
N THR A 499 22.23 -20.82 -18.34
CA THR A 499 21.09 -21.65 -17.96
C THR A 499 19.99 -21.51 -19.00
N ALA A 500 19.56 -22.64 -19.59
CA ALA A 500 18.35 -22.74 -20.37
C ALA A 500 17.33 -23.55 -19.58
N GLU A 501 16.16 -22.98 -19.27
CA GLU A 501 15.15 -23.57 -18.37
C GLU A 501 13.79 -23.64 -19.04
N ILE A 502 13.11 -24.76 -18.87
CA ILE A 502 11.69 -24.94 -19.19
C ILE A 502 10.96 -25.26 -17.89
N SER A 503 10.13 -24.34 -17.42
CA SER A 503 9.24 -24.55 -16.28
C SER A 503 7.89 -25.07 -16.79
N TYR A 504 7.59 -26.35 -16.55
CA TYR A 504 6.35 -27.00 -17.06
C TYR A 504 5.12 -26.61 -16.24
N TYR A 505 5.30 -26.34 -14.95
CA TYR A 505 4.25 -26.08 -14.01
C TYR A 505 4.72 -25.06 -13.00
N ASN A 506 4.14 -23.87 -13.07
CA ASN A 506 4.36 -22.78 -12.13
C ASN A 506 3.03 -22.35 -11.56
N VAL A 507 2.76 -22.68 -10.31
CA VAL A 507 1.57 -22.25 -9.59
C VAL A 507 1.92 -21.08 -8.69
N TRP A 508 1.17 -19.98 -8.85
CA TRP A 508 1.33 -18.77 -8.07
C TRP A 508 0.05 -18.52 -7.29
N LEU A 509 0.12 -18.70 -5.99
CA LEU A 509 -0.95 -18.33 -5.08
C LEU A 509 -0.52 -17.12 -4.26
N ARG A 510 -1.41 -16.59 -3.45
CA ARG A 510 -1.13 -15.42 -2.62
C ARG A 510 0.13 -15.57 -1.76
N ASN A 511 0.29 -16.68 -1.05
CA ASN A 511 1.40 -16.94 -0.13
C ASN A 511 2.26 -18.13 -0.54
N PHE A 512 2.00 -18.74 -1.66
CA PHE A 512 2.57 -20.01 -2.06
C PHE A 512 2.93 -20.00 -3.53
N ARG A 513 4.12 -20.50 -3.84
CA ARG A 513 4.57 -20.77 -5.20
C ARG A 513 5.09 -22.18 -5.25
N PHE A 514 4.66 -22.93 -6.24
CA PHE A 514 5.23 -24.23 -6.59
C PHE A 514 5.65 -24.18 -8.05
N GLY A 515 6.85 -24.67 -8.34
CA GLY A 515 7.37 -24.77 -9.70
C GLY A 515 8.10 -26.08 -9.90
N MET A 516 7.96 -26.65 -11.09
CA MET A 516 8.73 -27.81 -11.54
C MET A 516 9.12 -27.65 -13.01
N GLY A 517 10.24 -28.21 -13.37
CA GLY A 517 10.75 -28.07 -14.73
C GLY A 517 12.05 -28.82 -14.96
N THR A 518 12.64 -28.52 -16.11
CA THR A 518 14.00 -28.98 -16.48
C THR A 518 14.86 -27.80 -16.84
N LYS A 519 16.13 -27.90 -16.57
CA LYS A 519 17.12 -26.91 -17.00
C LYS A 519 18.42 -27.57 -17.47
N TYR A 520 19.02 -26.96 -18.46
CA TYR A 520 20.39 -27.24 -18.90
C TYR A 520 21.29 -26.15 -18.36
N GLU A 521 22.34 -26.52 -17.66
CA GLU A 521 23.31 -25.61 -17.06
C GLU A 521 24.70 -25.90 -17.61
N LEU A 522 25.41 -24.82 -17.94
CA LEU A 522 26.78 -24.85 -18.42
C LEU A 522 27.59 -23.84 -17.62
N TYR A 523 28.66 -24.30 -16.98
CA TYR A 523 29.66 -23.50 -16.30
C TYR A 523 30.97 -23.55 -17.05
N ASP A 524 31.50 -22.40 -17.42
CA ASP A 524 32.81 -22.23 -18.03
C ASP A 524 33.68 -21.42 -17.10
N TYR A 525 34.77 -21.99 -16.61
CA TYR A 525 35.62 -21.34 -15.62
C TYR A 525 36.79 -20.66 -16.31
N GLY A 526 36.96 -19.36 -16.01
CA GLY A 526 38.06 -18.54 -16.53
C GLY A 526 39.27 -18.49 -15.60
N ARG A 527 39.62 -17.28 -15.13
CA ARG A 527 40.80 -17.11 -14.27
C ARG A 527 40.69 -17.97 -13.02
N PHE A 528 41.76 -18.72 -12.77
CA PHE A 528 41.93 -19.52 -11.57
C PHE A 528 43.24 -19.11 -10.87
N LEU A 529 43.11 -18.45 -9.68
CA LEU A 529 44.26 -18.00 -8.91
C LEU A 529 44.28 -18.75 -7.58
N HIS A 530 45.21 -19.70 -7.47
CA HIS A 530 45.52 -20.41 -6.23
C HIS A 530 46.27 -19.52 -5.23
N MET A 531 46.02 -19.72 -3.94
CA MET A 531 46.97 -19.31 -2.89
C MET A 531 48.12 -20.33 -2.85
N ILE A 532 49.36 -19.84 -2.63
CA ILE A 532 50.58 -20.64 -2.54
C ILE A 532 50.38 -21.83 -1.59
N GLY A 533 50.47 -23.06 -2.09
CA GLY A 533 50.44 -24.29 -1.29
C GLY A 533 49.41 -25.35 -1.70
N ASN A 534 48.44 -25.05 -2.56
CA ASN A 534 47.49 -26.05 -3.08
C ASN A 534 47.85 -26.40 -4.55
N GLN A 535 48.62 -27.44 -4.76
CA GLN A 535 48.85 -27.98 -6.09
C GLN A 535 47.69 -28.89 -6.49
N GLY A 536 47.12 -28.69 -7.68
CA GLY A 536 46.43 -29.74 -8.40
C GLY A 536 44.91 -29.70 -8.54
N PHE A 537 44.23 -28.55 -8.30
CA PHE A 537 42.82 -28.45 -8.59
C PHE A 537 42.62 -27.59 -9.87
N GLU A 538 42.26 -28.21 -10.96
CA GLU A 538 41.85 -27.53 -12.18
C GLU A 538 40.32 -27.57 -12.28
N LEU A 539 39.69 -26.41 -12.50
CA LEU A 539 38.27 -26.33 -12.79
C LEU A 539 38.05 -26.51 -14.29
N ASN A 540 37.47 -27.64 -14.65
CA ASN A 540 37.06 -27.93 -16.01
C ASN A 540 35.65 -27.43 -16.25
N LYS A 541 35.31 -27.24 -17.52
CA LYS A 541 33.96 -26.92 -17.96
C LYS A 541 32.97 -27.97 -17.46
N GLU A 542 31.86 -27.53 -16.84
CA GLU A 542 30.83 -28.40 -16.28
C GLU A 542 29.50 -28.16 -16.99
N TYR A 543 28.78 -29.22 -17.34
CA TYR A 543 27.46 -29.16 -17.92
C TYR A 543 26.61 -30.31 -17.42
N PHE A 544 25.31 -30.03 -17.25
CA PHE A 544 24.32 -31.04 -16.82
C PHE A 544 22.89 -30.61 -17.08
N PHE A 545 22.02 -31.61 -17.18
CA PHE A 545 20.57 -31.46 -17.15
C PHE A 545 20.07 -31.66 -15.74
N SER A 546 19.20 -30.78 -15.30
CA SER A 546 18.57 -30.83 -13.97
C SER A 546 17.07 -30.93 -14.10
N TYR A 547 16.47 -31.89 -13.42
CA TYR A 547 15.04 -31.94 -13.15
C TYR A 547 14.82 -31.35 -11.79
N PHE A 548 13.98 -30.33 -11.68
CA PHE A 548 13.82 -29.61 -10.42
C PHE A 548 12.36 -29.43 -10.00
N ALA A 549 12.16 -29.32 -8.69
CA ALA A 549 10.93 -28.88 -8.07
C ALA A 549 11.25 -27.87 -6.95
N ASN A 550 10.53 -26.75 -6.93
CA ASN A 550 10.70 -25.68 -5.95
C ASN A 550 9.38 -25.37 -5.26
N LEU A 551 9.46 -25.15 -3.97
CA LEU A 551 8.36 -24.74 -3.12
C LEU A 551 8.74 -23.47 -2.36
N HIS A 552 7.89 -22.46 -2.40
CA HIS A 552 8.07 -21.23 -1.64
C HIS A 552 6.77 -20.86 -0.96
N TYR A 553 6.82 -20.59 0.33
CA TYR A 553 5.70 -20.12 1.13
C TYR A 553 6.13 -18.92 1.96
N GLU A 554 5.36 -17.82 1.93
CA GLU A 554 5.69 -16.60 2.67
C GLU A 554 4.44 -15.87 3.13
N THR A 555 4.48 -15.41 4.40
CA THR A 555 3.41 -14.61 5.03
C THR A 555 3.92 -13.32 5.68
N TYR A 556 5.10 -12.85 5.31
CA TYR A 556 5.68 -11.62 5.84
C TYR A 556 4.79 -10.41 5.58
N ASP A 557 4.65 -9.56 6.60
CA ASP A 557 3.91 -8.29 6.52
C ASP A 557 4.65 -7.19 5.74
N LYS A 558 5.99 -7.32 5.60
CA LYS A 558 6.86 -6.38 4.88
C LYS A 558 7.94 -7.12 4.11
N ALA A 559 8.38 -6.53 3.01
CA ALA A 559 9.50 -7.04 2.20
C ALA A 559 10.81 -7.08 2.99
N TYR A 560 11.10 -5.97 3.67
CA TYR A 560 12.30 -5.80 4.48
C TYR A 560 11.92 -5.51 5.93
N PHE A 561 12.71 -6.04 6.85
CA PHE A 561 12.48 -5.93 8.30
C PHE A 561 11.05 -6.35 8.71
N PRO A 562 10.56 -7.55 8.32
CA PRO A 562 9.23 -7.99 8.67
C PRO A 562 9.04 -8.01 10.19
N SER A 563 7.82 -7.66 10.63
CA SER A 563 7.47 -7.65 12.05
C SER A 563 6.73 -8.91 12.50
N LYS A 564 6.20 -9.69 11.54
CA LYS A 564 5.52 -10.97 11.78
C LYS A 564 5.45 -11.79 10.50
N GLY A 565 5.21 -13.09 10.66
CA GLY A 565 5.01 -14.02 9.58
C GLY A 565 6.10 -15.08 9.49
N VAL A 566 6.00 -15.93 8.48
CA VAL A 566 6.96 -17.02 8.23
C VAL A 566 7.34 -17.05 6.76
N LYS A 567 8.54 -17.55 6.49
CA LYS A 567 9.05 -17.82 5.15
C LYS A 567 9.63 -19.24 5.12
N PHE A 568 9.22 -19.99 4.15
CA PHE A 568 9.72 -21.34 3.89
C PHE A 568 10.12 -21.46 2.43
N HIS A 569 11.28 -22.06 2.16
CA HIS A 569 11.72 -22.44 0.85
C HIS A 569 12.19 -23.89 0.89
N GLY A 570 11.77 -24.69 -0.10
CA GLY A 570 12.23 -26.06 -0.32
C GLY A 570 12.55 -26.28 -1.77
N SER A 571 13.62 -27.01 -2.08
CA SER A 571 13.96 -27.39 -3.43
C SER A 571 14.54 -28.80 -3.51
N TYR A 572 14.26 -29.45 -4.62
CA TYR A 572 14.84 -30.72 -5.01
C TYR A 572 15.34 -30.61 -6.46
N SER A 573 16.52 -31.14 -6.73
CA SER A 573 16.97 -31.33 -8.10
C SER A 573 17.68 -32.68 -8.27
N LEU A 574 17.41 -33.33 -9.40
CA LEU A 574 18.09 -34.50 -9.91
C LEU A 574 18.91 -34.08 -11.13
N ASN A 575 20.19 -34.36 -11.14
CA ASN A 575 21.13 -33.83 -12.13
C ASN A 575 21.81 -34.95 -12.88
N THR A 576 21.86 -34.82 -14.21
CA THR A 576 22.38 -35.81 -15.17
C THR A 576 23.21 -35.10 -16.24
N ASP A 577 23.97 -35.83 -17.07
CA ASP A 577 24.62 -35.28 -18.28
C ASP A 577 24.08 -35.89 -19.57
N ASP A 578 23.40 -37.03 -19.49
CA ASP A 578 22.80 -37.77 -20.61
C ASP A 578 21.29 -38.03 -20.44
N PHE A 579 20.58 -37.25 -19.58
CA PHE A 579 19.17 -37.38 -19.16
C PHE A 579 18.88 -38.52 -18.16
N LEU A 580 19.75 -39.52 -18.00
CA LEU A 580 19.55 -40.67 -17.12
C LEU A 580 20.68 -40.87 -16.13
N LYS A 581 21.93 -40.56 -16.53
CA LYS A 581 23.14 -40.77 -15.76
C LYS A 581 23.91 -39.47 -15.58
N TYR A 582 24.94 -39.52 -14.76
CA TYR A 582 25.94 -38.47 -14.64
C TYR A 582 27.35 -39.09 -14.63
N LYS A 583 28.16 -38.79 -15.66
CA LYS A 583 29.50 -39.35 -15.86
C LYS A 583 29.53 -40.90 -15.80
N ASP A 584 28.60 -41.53 -16.53
CA ASP A 584 28.35 -42.98 -16.55
C ASP A 584 27.96 -43.61 -15.20
N GLU A 585 27.72 -42.80 -14.16
CA GLU A 585 27.30 -43.23 -12.83
C GLU A 585 25.82 -42.85 -12.58
N THR A 586 25.33 -43.14 -11.39
CA THR A 586 24.00 -42.70 -10.95
C THR A 586 23.93 -41.18 -10.90
N PRO A 587 22.76 -40.58 -11.25
CA PRO A 587 22.54 -39.15 -11.11
C PRO A 587 22.86 -38.66 -9.69
N PHE A 588 23.33 -37.44 -9.56
CA PHE A 588 23.42 -36.82 -8.25
C PHE A 588 22.18 -35.97 -7.95
N SER A 589 21.74 -35.95 -6.70
CA SER A 589 20.59 -35.19 -6.29
C SER A 589 20.92 -34.19 -5.19
N ILE A 590 20.16 -33.11 -5.17
CA ILE A 590 20.32 -32.03 -4.21
C ILE A 590 18.95 -31.77 -3.55
N VAL A 591 18.93 -31.78 -2.21
CA VAL A 591 17.81 -31.38 -1.41
C VAL A 591 18.21 -30.13 -0.65
N SER A 592 17.43 -29.05 -0.74
CA SER A 592 17.66 -27.89 0.11
C SER A 592 16.37 -27.39 0.71
N GLY A 593 16.49 -26.78 1.89
CA GLY A 593 15.36 -26.18 2.58
C GLY A 593 15.80 -25.07 3.51
N SER A 594 14.95 -24.06 3.67
CA SER A 594 15.12 -23.02 4.67
C SER A 594 13.78 -22.62 5.28
N PHE A 595 13.81 -22.29 6.55
CA PHE A 595 12.69 -21.75 7.30
C PHE A 595 13.17 -20.56 8.12
N GLU A 596 12.40 -19.48 8.11
CA GLU A 596 12.58 -18.32 8.98
C GLU A 596 11.22 -17.87 9.49
N GLY A 597 11.08 -17.68 10.79
CA GLY A 597 9.85 -17.22 11.43
C GLY A 597 10.08 -15.93 12.19
N VAL A 598 9.20 -14.95 12.06
CA VAL A 598 9.25 -13.68 12.81
C VAL A 598 8.18 -13.71 13.89
N VAL A 599 8.61 -13.81 15.15
CA VAL A 599 7.75 -13.88 16.32
C VAL A 599 7.80 -12.53 17.04
N PRO A 600 6.74 -11.70 16.94
CA PRO A 600 6.68 -10.45 17.70
C PRO A 600 6.48 -10.73 19.19
N ILE A 601 7.40 -10.25 20.01
CA ILE A 601 7.28 -10.28 21.48
C ILE A 601 6.60 -9.00 21.96
N THR A 602 6.94 -7.87 21.35
CA THR A 602 6.28 -6.59 21.56
C THR A 602 6.02 -5.91 20.20
N SER A 603 5.35 -4.77 20.18
CA SER A 603 5.21 -3.97 18.95
C SER A 603 6.53 -3.47 18.35
N ARG A 604 7.63 -3.55 19.10
CA ARG A 604 8.96 -3.06 18.70
C ARG A 604 10.07 -4.11 18.77
N PHE A 605 9.82 -5.27 19.36
CA PHE A 605 10.84 -6.32 19.54
C PHE A 605 10.33 -7.65 18.99
N ALA A 606 11.14 -8.30 18.15
CA ALA A 606 10.86 -9.60 17.57
C ALA A 606 12.07 -10.55 17.72
N ILE A 607 11.76 -11.83 17.88
CA ILE A 607 12.72 -12.93 17.84
C ILE A 607 12.49 -13.67 16.50
N ILE A 608 13.59 -13.99 15.81
CA ILE A 608 13.54 -14.53 14.45
C ILE A 608 14.41 -15.80 14.40
N PRO A 609 13.84 -16.97 14.75
CA PRO A 609 14.50 -18.25 14.55
C PRO A 609 14.57 -18.57 13.07
N SER A 610 15.68 -19.19 12.66
CA SER A 610 15.89 -19.69 11.31
C SER A 610 16.64 -21.02 11.30
N VAL A 611 16.33 -21.84 10.31
CA VAL A 611 17.07 -23.06 10.01
C VAL A 611 17.18 -23.20 8.49
N SER A 612 18.34 -23.58 7.99
CA SER A 612 18.56 -23.90 6.58
C SER A 612 19.47 -25.10 6.44
N GLY A 613 19.30 -25.84 5.37
CA GLY A 613 20.12 -27.02 5.08
C GLY A 613 20.19 -27.32 3.60
N ARG A 614 21.30 -27.88 3.16
CA ARG A 614 21.50 -28.33 1.80
C ARG A 614 22.33 -29.62 1.79
N PHE A 615 21.78 -30.64 1.15
CA PHE A 615 22.28 -32.00 1.17
C PHE A 615 22.51 -32.48 -0.26
N LEU A 616 23.73 -32.94 -0.54
CA LEU A 616 24.15 -33.43 -1.83
C LEU A 616 24.30 -34.95 -1.73
N PHE A 617 23.68 -35.68 -2.66
CA PHE A 617 23.69 -37.14 -2.73
C PHE A 617 24.21 -37.58 -4.10
N GLY A 618 25.12 -38.50 -4.12
CA GLY A 618 25.70 -39.05 -5.35
C GLY A 618 27.23 -39.03 -5.36
N LYS A 619 27.79 -39.52 -6.48
CA LYS A 619 29.22 -39.49 -6.75
C LYS A 619 29.53 -38.35 -7.74
N ASN A 620 30.82 -37.96 -7.80
CA ASN A 620 31.32 -37.00 -8.79
C ASN A 620 30.56 -35.66 -8.84
N ILE A 621 30.13 -35.12 -7.67
CA ILE A 621 29.42 -33.86 -7.59
C ILE A 621 30.27 -32.73 -8.17
N PRO A 622 29.75 -31.95 -9.17
CA PRO A 622 30.52 -30.88 -9.79
C PRO A 622 30.76 -29.72 -8.80
N PHE A 623 31.88 -29.01 -9.02
CA PHE A 623 32.25 -27.87 -8.17
C PHE A 623 31.15 -26.80 -8.11
N SER A 624 30.49 -26.48 -9.25
CA SER A 624 29.40 -25.54 -9.33
C SER A 624 28.21 -25.83 -8.39
N LYS A 625 28.09 -27.10 -7.96
CA LYS A 625 26.98 -27.55 -7.08
C LYS A 625 27.42 -27.81 -5.63
N MET A 626 28.68 -27.60 -5.29
CA MET A 626 29.14 -27.73 -3.91
C MET A 626 28.41 -26.76 -2.98
N ASN A 627 28.34 -27.10 -1.70
CA ASN A 627 27.73 -26.24 -0.71
C ASN A 627 28.60 -25.01 -0.45
N VAL A 628 27.98 -23.86 -0.46
CA VAL A 628 28.60 -22.58 -0.10
C VAL A 628 27.70 -21.83 0.88
N MET A 629 28.31 -21.15 1.84
CA MET A 629 27.59 -20.29 2.78
C MET A 629 28.29 -18.95 2.96
N GLY A 630 27.61 -17.99 3.55
CA GLY A 630 28.16 -16.67 3.92
C GLY A 630 27.17 -15.54 3.70
N GLY A 631 27.39 -14.46 4.41
CA GLY A 631 26.55 -13.28 4.37
C GLY A 631 25.15 -13.47 4.96
N ASP A 632 24.45 -12.37 5.21
CA ASP A 632 23.01 -12.41 5.49
C ASP A 632 22.23 -12.30 4.15
N ALA A 633 20.93 -12.08 4.20
CA ALA A 633 20.05 -12.10 3.03
C ALA A 633 20.52 -11.18 1.88
N MET A 634 21.15 -10.05 2.19
CA MET A 634 21.61 -9.07 1.20
C MET A 634 22.99 -9.41 0.61
N GLU A 635 23.77 -10.27 1.26
CA GLU A 635 25.12 -10.65 0.88
C GLU A 635 25.19 -11.97 0.09
N GLN A 636 24.05 -12.49 -0.33
CA GLN A 636 23.99 -13.71 -1.14
C GLN A 636 24.18 -13.38 -2.61
N TYR A 637 25.27 -13.89 -3.17
CA TYR A 637 25.66 -13.63 -4.56
C TYR A 637 25.57 -14.85 -5.47
N LEU A 638 25.63 -16.03 -4.88
CA LEU A 638 25.49 -17.30 -5.61
C LEU A 638 24.09 -17.88 -5.38
N PRO A 639 23.47 -18.49 -6.41
CA PRO A 639 22.11 -19.02 -6.32
C PRO A 639 21.90 -20.03 -5.18
N ASP A 640 22.91 -20.85 -4.89
CA ASP A 640 22.87 -21.94 -3.91
C ASP A 640 23.52 -21.60 -2.56
N GLN A 641 23.91 -20.31 -2.35
CA GLN A 641 24.57 -19.85 -1.13
C GLN A 641 23.57 -19.80 0.03
N LEU A 642 23.91 -20.50 1.14
CA LEU A 642 23.12 -20.43 2.36
C LEU A 642 23.54 -19.24 3.25
N PRO A 643 22.56 -18.56 3.93
CA PRO A 643 22.87 -17.41 4.77
C PRO A 643 23.66 -17.81 6.03
N PHE A 644 24.71 -17.06 6.33
CA PHE A 644 25.50 -17.19 7.55
C PHE A 644 26.05 -15.83 7.98
N ALA A 645 25.42 -15.20 8.94
CA ALA A 645 25.71 -13.82 9.37
C ALA A 645 27.03 -13.64 10.15
N GLY A 646 27.88 -14.66 10.22
CA GLY A 646 29.19 -14.60 10.88
C GLY A 646 30.32 -14.16 9.96
N THR A 647 30.13 -14.20 8.65
CA THR A 647 31.11 -13.80 7.65
C THR A 647 30.41 -13.32 6.38
N ASN A 648 30.98 -12.30 5.74
CA ASN A 648 30.58 -11.84 4.39
C ASN A 648 31.40 -12.51 3.26
N GLN A 649 32.28 -13.45 3.61
CA GLN A 649 33.03 -14.26 2.68
C GLN A 649 32.21 -15.47 2.20
N VAL A 650 32.48 -15.94 0.97
CA VAL A 650 31.91 -17.18 0.46
C VAL A 650 32.73 -18.35 0.97
N GLU A 651 32.18 -19.09 1.94
CA GLU A 651 32.80 -20.28 2.52
C GLU A 651 32.36 -21.53 1.77
N LEU A 652 33.36 -22.32 1.35
CA LEU A 652 33.15 -23.61 0.70
C LEU A 652 32.95 -24.69 1.78
N MET A 653 31.85 -25.43 1.67
CA MET A 653 31.43 -26.44 2.65
C MET A 653 31.34 -27.81 2.02
N ASP A 654 31.23 -28.83 2.86
CA ASP A 654 31.15 -30.23 2.37
C ASP A 654 29.71 -30.58 1.90
N ASN A 655 29.51 -31.83 1.47
CA ASN A 655 28.26 -32.28 0.84
C ASN A 655 27.00 -32.16 1.68
N THR A 656 27.16 -32.04 2.99
CA THR A 656 26.06 -31.85 3.93
C THR A 656 26.28 -30.57 4.71
N LEU A 657 25.35 -29.67 4.65
CA LEU A 657 25.40 -28.38 5.33
C LEU A 657 24.07 -28.10 6.04
N MET A 658 24.14 -27.77 7.33
CA MET A 658 23.00 -27.30 8.13
C MET A 658 23.40 -26.05 8.88
N ILE A 659 22.51 -25.05 8.92
CA ILE A 659 22.71 -23.78 9.63
C ILE A 659 21.48 -23.51 10.49
N GLY A 660 21.69 -23.35 11.80
CA GLY A 660 20.71 -22.81 12.73
C GLY A 660 21.01 -21.35 13.06
N GLY A 661 20.01 -20.52 13.12
CA GLY A 661 20.17 -19.09 13.40
C GLY A 661 19.10 -18.53 14.33
N MET A 662 19.49 -17.48 15.07
CA MET A 662 18.58 -16.71 15.88
C MET A 662 18.89 -15.22 15.73
N LYS A 663 17.87 -14.42 15.37
CA LYS A 663 18.01 -12.96 15.29
C LYS A 663 17.12 -12.31 16.36
N PHE A 664 17.66 -11.28 17.02
CA PHE A 664 16.94 -10.43 17.96
C PHE A 664 16.86 -9.05 17.35
N ARG A 665 15.65 -8.61 16.98
CA ARG A 665 15.46 -7.33 16.29
C ARG A 665 14.67 -6.36 17.14
N GLN A 666 15.27 -5.18 17.39
CA GLN A 666 14.65 -4.05 18.07
C GLN A 666 14.34 -2.95 17.05
N LYS A 667 13.08 -2.54 16.96
CA LYS A 667 12.65 -1.36 16.19
C LYS A 667 12.84 -0.10 17.02
N ILE A 668 13.55 0.90 16.47
CA ILE A 668 13.82 2.21 17.08
C ILE A 668 13.11 3.27 16.27
N GLY A 669 12.21 4.03 16.89
CA GLY A 669 11.35 4.96 16.15
C GLY A 669 10.45 4.25 15.13
N ASN A 670 10.31 4.82 13.91
CA ASN A 670 9.39 4.30 12.89
C ASN A 670 10.08 3.46 11.81
N VAL A 671 11.33 3.76 11.47
CA VAL A 671 12.02 3.23 10.28
C VAL A 671 13.39 2.60 10.56
N HIS A 672 13.88 2.66 11.81
CA HIS A 672 15.20 2.17 12.22
C HIS A 672 15.09 0.83 12.94
N TYR A 673 16.08 -0.01 12.77
CA TYR A 673 16.15 -1.36 13.34
C TYR A 673 17.58 -1.66 13.80
N LEU A 674 17.70 -2.27 14.97
CA LEU A 674 18.94 -2.89 15.45
C LEU A 674 18.72 -4.40 15.52
N THR A 675 19.65 -5.17 14.95
CA THR A 675 19.52 -6.64 14.88
C THR A 675 20.80 -7.29 15.38
N LEU A 676 20.68 -8.15 16.39
CA LEU A 676 21.74 -9.05 16.80
C LEU A 676 21.45 -10.44 16.25
N THR A 677 22.40 -11.06 15.57
CA THR A 677 22.27 -12.39 14.96
C THR A 677 23.34 -13.32 15.49
N GLY A 678 22.96 -14.55 15.82
CA GLY A 678 23.87 -15.66 16.09
C GLY A 678 23.52 -16.82 15.16
N ASN A 679 24.55 -17.42 14.54
CA ASN A 679 24.42 -18.58 13.65
C ASN A 679 25.38 -19.68 14.07
N TYR A 680 24.94 -20.94 13.92
CA TYR A 680 25.74 -22.13 14.07
C TYR A 680 25.58 -23.02 12.83
N ALA A 681 26.69 -23.32 12.18
CA ALA A 681 26.75 -24.17 11.00
C ALA A 681 27.45 -25.49 11.31
N LEU A 682 26.89 -26.58 10.76
CA LEU A 682 27.44 -27.92 10.77
C LEU A 682 27.67 -28.34 9.34
N SER A 683 28.85 -28.88 9.04
CA SER A 683 29.20 -29.40 7.72
C SER A 683 29.93 -30.73 7.79
N SER A 684 29.63 -31.62 6.85
CA SER A 684 30.20 -32.97 6.82
C SER A 684 30.14 -33.56 5.42
N GLY A 685 31.07 -34.46 5.11
CA GLY A 685 31.05 -35.25 3.87
C GLY A 685 29.88 -36.21 3.80
N LYS A 686 29.32 -36.65 4.94
CA LYS A 686 28.20 -37.60 5.03
C LYS A 686 27.20 -37.15 6.11
N ILE A 687 25.92 -37.22 5.83
CA ILE A 687 24.85 -36.83 6.75
C ILE A 687 24.94 -37.52 8.12
N LYS A 688 25.41 -38.77 8.17
CA LYS A 688 25.53 -39.51 9.43
C LYS A 688 26.61 -38.95 10.38
N ASN A 689 27.55 -38.19 9.85
CA ASN A 689 28.70 -37.68 10.61
C ASN A 689 28.53 -36.17 10.98
N ILE A 690 27.45 -35.56 10.61
CA ILE A 690 27.25 -34.09 10.68
C ILE A 690 27.49 -33.51 12.09
N LEU A 691 27.27 -34.28 13.15
CA LEU A 691 27.47 -33.82 14.54
C LEU A 691 28.92 -33.94 15.01
N ASN A 692 29.78 -34.65 14.27
CA ASN A 692 31.14 -35.00 14.69
C ASN A 692 32.25 -34.41 13.80
N GLU A 693 31.89 -33.61 12.79
CA GLU A 693 32.83 -32.98 11.86
C GLU A 693 32.83 -31.44 12.03
N ASP A 694 33.09 -30.72 10.95
CA ASP A 694 33.32 -29.27 11.03
C ASP A 694 32.11 -28.49 11.50
N SER A 695 32.33 -27.62 12.50
CA SER A 695 31.35 -26.68 12.96
C SER A 695 31.86 -25.24 12.95
N MET A 696 31.00 -24.31 12.64
CA MET A 696 31.31 -22.89 12.61
C MET A 696 30.27 -22.10 13.39
N PHE A 697 30.77 -21.23 14.27
CA PHE A 697 29.93 -20.23 14.96
C PHE A 697 30.19 -18.85 14.37
N GLY A 698 29.12 -18.09 14.16
CA GLY A 698 29.19 -16.73 13.70
C GLY A 698 28.14 -15.85 14.38
N CYS A 699 28.48 -14.57 14.52
CA CYS A 699 27.53 -13.58 15.00
C CYS A 699 27.67 -12.26 14.24
N SER A 700 26.61 -11.46 14.24
CA SER A 700 26.63 -10.11 13.70
C SER A 700 25.79 -9.15 14.50
N LEU A 701 26.20 -7.87 14.49
CA LEU A 701 25.42 -6.74 14.97
C LEU A 701 25.12 -5.85 13.75
N GLY A 702 23.85 -5.68 13.47
CA GLY A 702 23.39 -4.94 12.29
C GLY A 702 22.50 -3.76 12.66
N TYR A 703 22.70 -2.65 11.96
CA TYR A 703 21.77 -1.54 11.91
C TYR A 703 21.05 -1.54 10.57
N GLY A 704 19.73 -1.36 10.59
CA GLY A 704 18.89 -1.32 9.40
C GLY A 704 17.96 -0.11 9.40
N MET A 705 17.65 0.38 8.18
CA MET A 705 16.68 1.46 7.97
C MET A 705 15.97 1.28 6.64
N VAL A 706 14.66 1.56 6.59
CA VAL A 706 13.91 1.63 5.33
C VAL A 706 14.03 3.05 4.78
N SER A 707 14.62 3.19 3.59
CA SER A 707 14.76 4.45 2.86
C SER A 707 13.92 4.45 1.58
N MET A 708 13.80 5.60 0.91
CA MET A 708 13.15 5.72 -0.41
C MET A 708 13.89 4.98 -1.53
N PHE A 709 15.19 4.67 -1.33
CA PHE A 709 16.02 3.94 -2.28
C PHE A 709 16.13 2.45 -1.95
N GLY A 710 15.32 1.96 -1.01
CA GLY A 710 15.36 0.60 -0.48
C GLY A 710 15.94 0.50 0.91
N PRO A 711 16.18 -0.72 1.41
CA PRO A 711 16.77 -0.94 2.72
C PRO A 711 18.23 -0.45 2.75
N LEU A 712 18.59 0.25 3.81
CA LEU A 712 19.97 0.49 4.23
C LEU A 712 20.29 -0.52 5.33
N GLU A 713 21.38 -1.26 5.20
CA GLU A 713 21.89 -2.18 6.22
C GLU A 713 23.39 -1.97 6.41
N ALA A 714 23.83 -1.93 7.65
CA ALA A 714 25.25 -1.92 8.01
C ALA A 714 25.48 -2.97 9.11
N THR A 715 26.39 -3.91 8.86
CA THR A 715 26.63 -5.03 9.78
C THR A 715 28.10 -5.19 10.11
N PHE A 716 28.37 -5.45 11.39
CA PHE A 716 29.64 -5.98 11.88
C PHE A 716 29.45 -7.46 12.15
N ASN A 717 30.35 -8.28 11.65
CA ASN A 717 30.27 -9.72 11.77
C ASN A 717 31.56 -10.32 12.31
N TYR A 718 31.44 -11.50 12.93
CA TYR A 718 32.56 -12.24 13.49
C TYR A 718 32.29 -13.75 13.40
N THR A 719 33.32 -14.53 13.05
CA THR A 719 33.29 -15.98 13.11
C THR A 719 34.49 -16.56 13.84
N ASN A 720 34.30 -17.67 14.52
CA ASN A 720 35.37 -18.38 15.26
C ASN A 720 36.49 -18.88 14.34
N HIS A 721 36.26 -19.04 13.04
CA HIS A 721 37.27 -19.51 12.07
C HIS A 721 38.12 -18.36 11.54
N SER A 722 37.54 -17.28 11.06
CA SER A 722 38.31 -16.13 10.58
C SER A 722 39.00 -15.37 11.70
N LYS A 723 38.39 -15.36 12.92
CA LYS A 723 38.83 -14.61 14.10
C LYS A 723 39.05 -13.12 13.83
N LYS A 724 38.37 -12.59 12.81
CA LYS A 724 38.42 -11.18 12.38
C LYS A 724 37.03 -10.61 12.38
N VAL A 725 36.93 -9.34 12.73
CA VAL A 725 35.69 -8.58 12.58
C VAL A 725 35.59 -8.14 11.12
N GLY A 726 34.51 -8.52 10.46
CA GLY A 726 34.13 -8.05 9.14
C GLY A 726 33.14 -6.89 9.23
N PHE A 727 33.07 -6.11 8.17
CA PHE A 727 32.07 -5.05 8.01
C PHE A 727 31.43 -5.14 6.63
N TYR A 728 30.12 -4.94 6.58
CA TYR A 728 29.36 -4.88 5.35
C TYR A 728 28.33 -3.74 5.41
N ILE A 729 28.16 -3.05 4.30
CA ILE A 729 27.12 -2.03 4.14
C ILE A 729 26.40 -2.26 2.81
N ASN A 730 25.09 -2.09 2.83
CA ASN A 730 24.21 -2.14 1.66
C ASN A 730 23.21 -1.01 1.66
N LEU A 731 22.96 -0.42 0.51
CA LEU A 731 21.85 0.48 0.23
C LEU A 731 21.18 0.03 -1.07
N GLY A 732 19.92 -0.35 -1.00
CA GLY A 732 19.14 -0.78 -2.18
C GLY A 732 18.59 -2.18 -2.07
N TYR A 733 18.00 -2.65 -3.15
CA TYR A 733 17.19 -3.86 -3.22
C TYR A 733 18.03 -5.10 -3.51
N LYS A 734 17.52 -6.29 -3.13
CA LYS A 734 18.16 -7.57 -3.41
C LYS A 734 17.77 -8.05 -4.82
N PHE A 735 18.77 -8.27 -5.71
CA PHE A 735 18.59 -8.89 -7.04
C PHE A 735 19.85 -9.60 -7.55
#